data_a8b1dc5ff5ff05c06cba8748ad07dfe9
#
_entry.id   a8b1dc5ff5ff05c06cba8748ad07dfe9
#
_cell.length_a   1.000
_cell.length_b   1.000
_cell.length_c   1.000
_cell.angle_alpha   90.00
_cell.angle_beta   90.00
_cell.angle_gamma   90.00
#
_symmetry.space_group_name_H-M   'P 1'
#
loop_
_entity.id
_entity.type
_entity.pdbx_description
1 polymer ?
#
loop_
_entity_poly.entity_id
_entity_poly.type
_entity_poly.pdbx_seq_one_letter_code
_entity_poly.pdbx_strand_id
1 'polypeptide(L)'
;MALPPKDKPSLNRRFNRQPGQQRGGNLSSNKSGGNPLVKALLIIGVVFAVVVALLLGYAFLIAKPNLPKISALVDYNPKTPLRIFTADKVLIGEFGEERRKVTPLAEIPMSMRNAVLAIEDDRFYSHGGVDYVGILRATLTNLRGNLSQGASTITMQVARNFFLSNEKTFSRKLYEVLLSWEIESQLSKDKILEIYMNQIFLGQRAYGFSSAAQIYFGKDLKDVSIAEAAMLAGLPKAPSAYNPVSNFRRAKIRQEYILQRMRDLSYITPEQYQIAMAEELNIRGLGNEFSTRADFPAEMVRQLLFTQYGEAIYSQGIDVYTTILKADQDAAYSAVRRGIFDYDLRHAYRGPEGFIELPEDPIKRQRAIDEALLAYPQLDDLQSGVVLDVKPKEMQVMISTGDTITLKGEGMKLANASLTDSTQPKKRLRSGAIVRLLADNGIWKLAQLPQVEAAFISMNADTGAILSLVGGFDFRRNQFNHVTQAQRQPGSSFKPFIYAAALEKGFAPSTMVNDAPLSIGSMETGSQAWEPKNYDGKYDGLMRLRTALAKSKNLVSVRIIRAIGPSYAQEYIQRFGFEADKHPPYLTMALGAGSVTPLQMAAAYSIFANGGYRVDPYLINKMVDSKGTVLFEAKPTEANVDATRVLDARTAFVMDSMLQEVTKSGTATSARAKLGRNDIAGKTGTTNDSHDAWFAGYSPKVVAVAWIGFDKPQSLGDRETGGGLALPMWTSYMATALKNEPQRGREVPVGVTQVDGDWFIPEFSNNGGVRELQ
;
A
#
# COMPACT_ATOMS: atom_id res chain seq x y z
N MET A 1 10.08 44.33 1.45
CA MET A 1 9.97 45.31 0.36
C MET A 1 8.50 45.28 -0.10
N ALA A 2 7.74 46.29 0.35
CA ALA A 2 6.31 46.41 0.11
C ALA A 2 6.08 47.38 -1.06
N LEU A 3 5.13 47.10 -1.91
CA LEU A 3 4.62 48.03 -2.91
C LEU A 3 3.11 48.24 -2.68
N PRO A 4 2.63 49.49 -2.82
CA PRO A 4 1.31 49.94 -2.32
C PRO A 4 0.19 49.80 -3.35
N PRO A 5 -1.08 50.00 -2.93
CA PRO A 5 -2.27 49.81 -3.76
C PRO A 5 -2.58 51.02 -4.64
N LYS A 6 -3.20 50.82 -5.79
CA LYS A 6 -3.71 51.87 -6.67
C LYS A 6 -5.24 51.99 -6.58
N ASP A 7 -5.61 53.24 -6.39
CA ASP A 7 -6.96 53.77 -6.19
C ASP A 7 -7.90 53.64 -7.39
N LYS A 8 -9.19 53.63 -7.04
CA LYS A 8 -10.34 53.86 -7.93
C LYS A 8 -10.53 55.39 -8.10
N PRO A 9 -11.09 55.85 -9.20
CA PRO A 9 -11.86 57.07 -9.17
C PRO A 9 -13.35 56.86 -9.45
N SER A 10 -14.13 57.35 -8.55
CA SER A 10 -15.54 57.66 -8.65
C SER A 10 -15.75 58.93 -9.48
N LEU A 11 -16.76 58.96 -10.33
CA LEU A 11 -17.33 60.22 -10.82
C LEU A 11 -18.85 60.11 -10.99
N ASN A 12 -19.53 60.67 -10.00
CA ASN A 12 -20.89 61.15 -10.06
C ASN A 12 -20.96 62.37 -10.95
N ARG A 13 -21.93 62.51 -11.84
CA ARG A 13 -22.55 63.76 -12.20
C ARG A 13 -24.02 63.63 -12.54
N ARG A 14 -24.85 64.11 -11.65
CA ARG A 14 -26.21 64.57 -11.92
C ARG A 14 -26.14 65.79 -12.79
N PHE A 15 -27.05 65.94 -13.72
CA PHE A 15 -27.64 67.25 -14.06
C PHE A 15 -29.09 67.07 -14.48
N ASN A 16 -29.86 68.04 -14.06
CA ASN A 16 -31.30 68.21 -14.00
C ASN A 16 -31.80 69.21 -15.08
N ARG A 17 -33.13 69.17 -15.37
CA ARG A 17 -34.07 70.17 -15.87
C ARG A 17 -34.24 70.31 -17.38
N GLN A 18 -35.38 70.00 -17.90
CA GLN A 18 -36.71 70.60 -18.15
C GLN A 18 -36.72 71.93 -19.00
N PRO A 19 -37.92 72.38 -19.54
CA PRO A 19 -38.72 71.86 -20.66
C PRO A 19 -39.00 72.96 -21.70
N GLY A 20 -39.56 72.62 -22.86
CA GLY A 20 -40.01 73.69 -23.83
C GLY A 20 -40.83 73.10 -24.97
N GLN A 21 -41.98 73.33 -24.93
CA GLN A 21 -43.21 73.59 -25.67
C GLN A 21 -43.14 73.66 -27.22
N GLN A 22 -44.08 72.94 -27.82
CA GLN A 22 -45.18 73.30 -28.75
C GLN A 22 -45.01 73.19 -30.28
N ARG A 23 -46.09 72.64 -30.79
CA ARG A 23 -46.78 72.73 -32.11
C ARG A 23 -46.37 71.74 -33.16
N GLY A 24 -47.20 70.85 -33.64
CA GLY A 24 -48.54 70.94 -34.17
C GLY A 24 -48.48 70.55 -35.64
N GLY A 25 -49.13 69.50 -36.06
CA GLY A 25 -49.23 69.14 -37.45
C GLY A 25 -49.90 67.81 -37.64
N ASN A 26 -51.19 67.77 -37.76
CA ASN A 26 -52.03 66.68 -38.22
C ASN A 26 -51.66 66.28 -39.65
N LEU A 27 -51.37 64.94 -39.88
CA LEU A 27 -51.63 64.28 -41.12
C LEU A 27 -52.03 62.85 -40.87
N SER A 28 -53.30 62.62 -41.04
CA SER A 28 -53.90 61.29 -41.04
C SER A 28 -53.40 60.52 -42.22
N SER A 29 -52.85 59.32 -41.98
CA SER A 29 -52.75 58.27 -42.98
C SER A 29 -53.16 56.93 -42.34
N ASN A 30 -54.26 56.46 -42.73
CA ASN A 30 -54.85 55.16 -42.48
C ASN A 30 -53.86 54.06 -42.91
N LYS A 31 -53.32 53.27 -41.95
CA LYS A 31 -52.66 52.01 -42.23
C LYS A 31 -53.15 50.95 -41.26
N SER A 32 -53.74 49.92 -41.83
CA SER A 32 -54.19 48.68 -41.22
C SER A 32 -53.16 48.17 -40.19
N GLY A 33 -53.52 48.26 -38.91
CA GLY A 33 -52.66 47.83 -37.81
C GLY A 33 -52.70 46.35 -37.63
N GLY A 34 -51.72 45.65 -38.18
CA GLY A 34 -51.38 44.31 -37.70
C GLY A 34 -50.88 44.40 -36.26
N ASN A 35 -51.42 43.57 -35.39
CA ASN A 35 -51.16 43.48 -33.95
C ASN A 35 -49.63 43.49 -33.66
N PRO A 36 -49.10 44.50 -32.90
CA PRO A 36 -47.68 44.66 -32.69
C PRO A 36 -47.01 43.44 -32.03
N LEU A 37 -47.81 42.62 -31.29
CA LEU A 37 -47.37 41.36 -30.72
C LEU A 37 -47.11 40.27 -31.82
N VAL A 38 -47.94 40.26 -32.88
CA VAL A 38 -47.75 39.29 -34.00
C VAL A 38 -46.50 39.68 -34.81
N LYS A 39 -46.24 40.99 -35.05
CA LYS A 39 -44.98 41.43 -35.71
C LYS A 39 -43.77 41.16 -34.87
N ALA A 40 -43.79 41.35 -33.54
CA ALA A 40 -42.69 41.02 -32.64
C ALA A 40 -42.45 39.51 -32.62
N LEU A 41 -43.45 38.67 -32.57
CA LEU A 41 -43.34 37.19 -32.65
C LEU A 41 -42.77 36.74 -34.02
N LEU A 42 -43.18 37.37 -35.14
CA LEU A 42 -42.62 37.09 -36.47
C LEU A 42 -41.16 37.48 -36.55
N ILE A 43 -40.75 38.63 -36.02
CA ILE A 43 -39.35 39.09 -35.99
C ILE A 43 -38.53 38.13 -35.14
N ILE A 44 -39.01 37.76 -33.95
CA ILE A 44 -38.36 36.78 -33.08
C ILE A 44 -38.20 35.42 -33.80
N GLY A 45 -39.26 34.98 -34.51
CA GLY A 45 -39.24 33.77 -35.31
C GLY A 45 -38.21 33.79 -36.47
N VAL A 46 -38.14 34.94 -37.18
CA VAL A 46 -37.14 35.14 -38.26
C VAL A 46 -35.70 35.18 -37.68
N VAL A 47 -35.48 35.94 -36.61
CA VAL A 47 -34.16 35.99 -35.95
C VAL A 47 -33.75 34.60 -35.46
N PHE A 48 -34.68 33.87 -34.86
CA PHE A 48 -34.42 32.49 -34.44
C PHE A 48 -34.09 31.59 -35.63
N ALA A 49 -34.84 31.65 -36.73
CA ALA A 49 -34.56 30.89 -37.96
C ALA A 49 -33.20 31.23 -38.58
N VAL A 50 -32.81 32.51 -38.58
CA VAL A 50 -31.47 32.96 -39.07
C VAL A 50 -30.38 32.43 -38.16
N VAL A 51 -30.54 32.50 -36.83
CA VAL A 51 -29.56 31.96 -35.87
C VAL A 51 -29.42 30.47 -36.05
N VAL A 52 -30.51 29.72 -36.21
CA VAL A 52 -30.51 28.29 -36.48
C VAL A 52 -29.80 27.98 -37.82
N ALA A 53 -30.10 28.74 -38.87
CA ALA A 53 -29.42 28.57 -40.17
C ALA A 53 -27.92 28.84 -40.12
N LEU A 54 -27.48 29.86 -39.37
CA LEU A 54 -26.07 30.17 -39.14
C LEU A 54 -25.39 29.05 -38.33
N LEU A 55 -26.04 28.54 -37.31
CA LEU A 55 -25.52 27.41 -36.51
C LEU A 55 -25.42 26.14 -37.36
N LEU A 56 -26.40 25.83 -38.18
CA LEU A 56 -26.36 24.71 -39.14
C LEU A 56 -25.26 24.92 -40.20
N GLY A 57 -25.14 26.13 -40.76
CA GLY A 57 -24.06 26.48 -41.68
C GLY A 57 -22.68 26.27 -41.04
N TYR A 58 -22.46 26.75 -39.83
CA TYR A 58 -21.24 26.52 -39.07
C TYR A 58 -21.00 25.01 -38.79
N ALA A 59 -22.06 24.28 -38.38
CA ALA A 59 -21.96 22.86 -38.11
C ALA A 59 -21.55 22.03 -39.33
N PHE A 60 -22.17 22.26 -40.50
CA PHE A 60 -21.93 21.47 -41.69
C PHE A 60 -20.74 21.93 -42.52
N LEU A 61 -20.45 23.25 -42.60
CA LEU A 61 -19.40 23.79 -43.46
C LEU A 61 -18.04 23.89 -42.76
N ILE A 62 -18.05 24.07 -41.42
CA ILE A 62 -16.81 24.30 -40.64
C ILE A 62 -16.55 23.15 -39.66
N ALA A 63 -17.53 22.76 -38.84
CA ALA A 63 -17.29 21.77 -37.79
C ALA A 63 -17.20 20.33 -38.37
N LYS A 64 -18.09 19.92 -39.28
CA LYS A 64 -18.12 18.55 -39.81
C LYS A 64 -16.84 18.17 -40.57
N PRO A 65 -16.22 19.00 -41.44
CA PRO A 65 -14.98 18.64 -42.10
C PRO A 65 -13.77 18.52 -41.16
N ASN A 66 -13.84 19.14 -39.99
CA ASN A 66 -12.79 19.12 -38.96
C ASN A 66 -13.02 18.05 -37.88
N LEU A 67 -13.96 17.12 -38.09
CA LEU A 67 -14.17 16.00 -37.14
C LEU A 67 -12.98 15.05 -37.17
N PRO A 68 -12.53 14.56 -36.02
CA PRO A 68 -11.52 13.51 -35.96
C PRO A 68 -12.04 12.21 -36.57
N LYS A 69 -11.14 11.43 -37.16
CA LYS A 69 -11.48 10.16 -37.81
C LYS A 69 -11.91 9.12 -36.76
N ILE A 70 -13.04 8.49 -36.97
CA ILE A 70 -13.63 7.47 -36.05
C ILE A 70 -12.88 6.12 -36.11
N SER A 71 -11.99 5.93 -37.12
CA SER A 71 -11.13 4.73 -37.19
C SER A 71 -10.40 4.42 -35.86
N ALA A 72 -10.08 5.43 -35.08
CA ALA A 72 -9.49 5.27 -33.74
C ALA A 72 -10.40 4.52 -32.73
N LEU A 73 -11.73 4.48 -32.97
CA LEU A 73 -12.66 3.68 -32.16
C LEU A 73 -12.78 2.23 -32.66
N VAL A 74 -12.58 2.01 -33.95
CA VAL A 74 -12.66 0.68 -34.58
C VAL A 74 -11.41 -0.15 -34.26
N ASP A 75 -10.25 0.49 -34.33
CA ASP A 75 -8.93 -0.13 -34.10
C ASP A 75 -8.41 0.11 -32.66
N TYR A 76 -9.32 0.44 -31.75
CA TYR A 76 -8.93 0.78 -30.40
C TYR A 76 -8.29 -0.42 -29.69
N ASN A 77 -6.97 -0.35 -29.50
CA ASN A 77 -6.20 -1.26 -28.69
C ASN A 77 -5.85 -0.54 -27.36
N PRO A 78 -6.53 -0.85 -26.25
CA PRO A 78 -6.27 -0.18 -24.98
C PRO A 78 -4.85 -0.43 -24.52
N LYS A 79 -4.20 0.59 -23.97
CA LYS A 79 -2.91 0.45 -23.28
C LYS A 79 -3.08 -0.58 -22.16
N THR A 80 -2.35 -1.67 -22.21
CA THR A 80 -2.40 -2.71 -21.20
C THR A 80 -1.35 -2.39 -20.13
N PRO A 81 -1.76 -2.31 -18.84
CA PRO A 81 -0.85 -1.96 -17.76
C PRO A 81 0.20 -3.04 -17.49
N LEU A 82 1.27 -2.65 -16.80
CA LEU A 82 2.19 -3.58 -16.15
C LEU A 82 1.47 -4.27 -15.00
N ARG A 83 1.43 -5.60 -14.98
CA ARG A 83 0.85 -6.40 -13.91
C ARG A 83 1.91 -7.23 -13.22
N ILE A 84 1.88 -7.27 -11.90
CA ILE A 84 2.85 -7.98 -11.08
C ILE A 84 2.11 -9.02 -10.24
N PHE A 85 2.60 -10.24 -10.29
CA PHE A 85 2.01 -11.40 -9.65
C PHE A 85 2.99 -12.05 -8.68
N THR A 86 2.45 -12.74 -7.68
CA THR A 86 3.19 -13.71 -6.88
C THR A 86 3.56 -14.93 -7.72
N ALA A 87 4.42 -15.80 -7.21
CA ALA A 87 4.77 -17.06 -7.85
C ALA A 87 3.55 -17.98 -8.03
N ASP A 88 2.62 -17.94 -7.09
CA ASP A 88 1.32 -18.65 -7.12
C ASP A 88 0.21 -17.84 -7.82
N LYS A 89 0.59 -16.89 -8.69
CA LYS A 89 -0.26 -16.16 -9.65
C LYS A 89 -1.32 -15.25 -9.03
N VAL A 90 -1.11 -14.74 -7.83
CA VAL A 90 -1.98 -13.73 -7.23
C VAL A 90 -1.50 -12.34 -7.66
N LEU A 91 -2.39 -11.50 -8.19
CA LEU A 91 -2.08 -10.13 -8.57
C LEU A 91 -1.76 -9.30 -7.32
N ILE A 92 -0.57 -8.65 -7.32
CA ILE A 92 -0.06 -7.83 -6.21
C ILE A 92 0.27 -6.38 -6.60
N GLY A 93 0.28 -6.07 -7.89
CA GLY A 93 0.52 -4.73 -8.40
C GLY A 93 0.02 -4.57 -9.83
N GLU A 94 -0.52 -3.39 -10.12
CA GLU A 94 -0.94 -2.99 -11.46
C GLU A 94 -0.56 -1.53 -11.67
N PHE A 95 0.29 -1.26 -12.67
CA PHE A 95 0.87 0.05 -12.93
C PHE A 95 0.61 0.47 -14.38
N GLY A 96 -0.03 1.61 -14.54
CA GLY A 96 -0.39 2.22 -15.81
C GLY A 96 -1.20 3.47 -15.55
N GLU A 97 -1.39 4.28 -16.59
CA GLU A 97 -2.24 5.47 -16.51
C GLU A 97 -3.70 5.08 -16.23
N GLU A 98 -4.10 3.93 -16.79
CA GLU A 98 -5.47 3.42 -16.76
C GLU A 98 -5.49 1.96 -16.29
N ARG A 99 -6.34 1.66 -15.31
CA ARG A 99 -6.68 0.28 -14.94
C ARG A 99 -7.86 -0.15 -15.78
N ARG A 100 -7.62 -1.06 -16.71
CA ARG A 100 -8.63 -1.46 -17.67
C ARG A 100 -8.61 -2.96 -17.95
N LYS A 101 -9.78 -3.60 -17.75
CA LYS A 101 -10.04 -4.96 -18.18
C LYS A 101 -11.12 -4.90 -19.26
N VAL A 102 -10.74 -5.10 -20.52
CA VAL A 102 -11.71 -5.11 -21.62
C VAL A 102 -12.55 -6.37 -21.54
N THR A 103 -13.85 -6.19 -21.56
CA THR A 103 -14.84 -7.27 -21.44
C THR A 103 -15.81 -7.15 -22.60
N PRO A 104 -15.96 -8.18 -23.45
CA PRO A 104 -16.96 -8.20 -24.52
C PRO A 104 -18.37 -7.97 -23.97
N LEU A 105 -19.22 -7.28 -24.72
CA LEU A 105 -20.59 -6.98 -24.25
C LEU A 105 -21.35 -8.24 -23.86
N ALA A 106 -21.15 -9.35 -24.57
CA ALA A 106 -21.80 -10.62 -24.28
C ALA A 106 -21.50 -11.16 -22.88
N GLU A 107 -20.31 -10.87 -22.34
CA GLU A 107 -19.85 -11.31 -21.01
C GLU A 107 -20.28 -10.33 -19.90
N ILE A 108 -20.76 -9.13 -20.24
CA ILE A 108 -21.23 -8.17 -19.26
C ILE A 108 -22.66 -8.56 -18.82
N PRO A 109 -22.92 -8.76 -17.51
CA PRO A 109 -24.23 -9.16 -17.01
C PRO A 109 -25.35 -8.22 -17.45
N MET A 110 -26.52 -8.77 -17.72
CA MET A 110 -27.69 -7.98 -18.08
C MET A 110 -28.08 -6.98 -16.98
N SER A 111 -27.94 -7.36 -15.71
CA SER A 111 -28.14 -6.46 -14.56
C SER A 111 -27.27 -5.21 -14.65
N MET A 112 -26.00 -5.36 -15.03
CA MET A 112 -25.07 -4.22 -15.17
C MET A 112 -25.42 -3.34 -16.36
N ARG A 113 -25.73 -3.95 -17.54
CA ARG A 113 -26.19 -3.20 -18.74
C ARG A 113 -27.45 -2.40 -18.42
N ASN A 114 -28.44 -3.04 -17.79
CA ASN A 114 -29.71 -2.43 -17.43
C ASN A 114 -29.54 -1.30 -16.40
N ALA A 115 -28.65 -1.46 -15.42
CA ALA A 115 -28.35 -0.41 -14.44
C ALA A 115 -27.78 0.85 -15.11
N VAL A 116 -26.86 0.67 -16.07
CA VAL A 116 -26.26 1.77 -16.84
C VAL A 116 -27.32 2.43 -17.73
N LEU A 117 -28.09 1.65 -18.49
CA LEU A 117 -29.15 2.18 -19.35
C LEU A 117 -30.20 2.94 -18.55
N ALA A 118 -30.63 2.41 -17.40
CA ALA A 118 -31.63 3.05 -16.55
C ALA A 118 -31.26 4.44 -16.08
N ILE A 119 -29.97 4.70 -15.87
CA ILE A 119 -29.53 5.97 -15.28
C ILE A 119 -28.88 6.93 -16.27
N GLU A 120 -28.21 6.44 -17.30
CA GLU A 120 -27.50 7.25 -18.28
C GLU A 120 -28.31 7.52 -19.53
N ASP A 121 -29.06 6.51 -20.04
CA ASP A 121 -29.76 6.62 -21.32
C ASP A 121 -30.83 5.53 -21.47
N ASP A 122 -32.01 5.74 -20.86
CA ASP A 122 -33.12 4.76 -20.83
C ASP A 122 -33.72 4.42 -22.23
N ARG A 123 -33.42 5.28 -23.21
CA ARG A 123 -33.89 5.15 -24.60
C ARG A 123 -32.76 4.88 -25.61
N PHE A 124 -31.61 4.45 -25.14
CA PHE A 124 -30.39 4.26 -25.94
C PHE A 124 -30.65 3.54 -27.27
N TYR A 125 -31.40 2.44 -27.25
CA TYR A 125 -31.68 1.65 -28.46
C TYR A 125 -32.75 2.25 -29.39
N SER A 126 -33.43 3.35 -28.97
CA SER A 126 -34.52 3.95 -29.71
C SER A 126 -34.22 5.28 -30.42
N HIS A 127 -33.01 5.82 -30.26
CA HIS A 127 -32.58 7.06 -30.89
C HIS A 127 -31.25 6.91 -31.65
N GLY A 128 -30.95 7.82 -32.59
CA GLY A 128 -29.72 7.83 -33.42
C GLY A 128 -28.69 8.81 -32.90
N GLY A 129 -28.09 8.54 -31.73
CA GLY A 129 -27.02 9.35 -31.11
C GLY A 129 -27.51 10.50 -30.26
N VAL A 130 -28.63 11.11 -30.55
CA VAL A 130 -29.22 12.23 -29.80
C VAL A 130 -30.67 11.90 -29.44
N ASP A 131 -31.02 11.95 -28.15
CA ASP A 131 -32.38 11.78 -27.67
C ASP A 131 -33.12 13.13 -27.60
N TYR A 132 -33.77 13.51 -28.70
CA TYR A 132 -34.54 14.76 -28.79
C TYR A 132 -35.73 14.80 -27.82
N VAL A 133 -36.39 13.67 -27.55
CA VAL A 133 -37.50 13.58 -26.59
C VAL A 133 -36.98 13.72 -25.16
N GLY A 134 -35.85 13.12 -24.85
CA GLY A 134 -35.18 13.27 -23.58
C GLY A 134 -34.75 14.72 -23.31
N ILE A 135 -34.21 15.40 -24.33
CA ILE A 135 -33.84 16.84 -24.26
C ILE A 135 -35.08 17.68 -23.95
N LEU A 136 -36.21 17.45 -24.65
CA LEU A 136 -37.44 18.20 -24.40
C LEU A 136 -37.98 17.95 -22.99
N ARG A 137 -38.01 16.70 -22.55
CA ARG A 137 -38.38 16.29 -21.17
C ARG A 137 -37.53 16.97 -20.12
N ALA A 138 -36.20 16.92 -20.28
CA ALA A 138 -35.24 17.53 -19.36
C ALA A 138 -35.42 19.05 -19.31
N THR A 139 -35.64 19.71 -20.44
CA THR A 139 -35.86 21.17 -20.51
C THR A 139 -37.12 21.57 -19.76
N LEU A 140 -38.23 20.85 -19.95
CA LEU A 140 -39.50 21.12 -19.25
C LEU A 140 -39.37 20.87 -17.74
N THR A 141 -38.60 19.85 -17.31
CA THR A 141 -38.40 19.54 -15.90
C THR A 141 -37.49 20.57 -15.23
N ASN A 142 -36.46 21.04 -15.91
CA ASN A 142 -35.56 22.06 -15.42
C ASN A 142 -36.23 23.45 -15.29
N LEU A 143 -37.19 23.76 -16.21
CA LEU A 143 -38.02 24.98 -16.12
C LEU A 143 -38.97 24.97 -14.90
N ARG A 144 -39.30 23.77 -14.36
CA ARG A 144 -40.12 23.59 -13.14
C ARG A 144 -39.26 23.59 -11.84
N GLY A 145 -38.02 23.94 -11.91
CA GLY A 145 -37.16 24.11 -10.72
C GLY A 145 -36.33 22.88 -10.28
N ASN A 146 -36.45 21.73 -10.95
CA ASN A 146 -35.66 20.53 -10.66
C ASN A 146 -34.45 20.40 -11.62
N LEU A 147 -33.34 21.05 -11.30
CA LEU A 147 -32.08 21.07 -12.09
C LEU A 147 -31.31 19.73 -12.13
N SER A 148 -31.96 18.57 -12.10
CA SER A 148 -31.30 17.29 -11.85
C SER A 148 -31.16 16.33 -13.05
N GLN A 149 -31.84 16.56 -14.19
CA GLN A 149 -31.79 15.63 -15.32
C GLN A 149 -30.77 16.09 -16.39
N GLY A 150 -29.79 15.19 -16.69
CA GLY A 150 -28.86 15.35 -17.80
C GLY A 150 -29.50 14.92 -19.14
N ALA A 151 -29.16 15.65 -20.22
CA ALA A 151 -29.66 15.37 -21.58
C ALA A 151 -28.56 14.82 -22.51
N SER A 152 -27.50 14.23 -21.99
CA SER A 152 -26.42 13.64 -22.78
C SER A 152 -26.63 12.14 -22.89
N THR A 153 -26.57 11.62 -24.13
CA THR A 153 -26.70 10.19 -24.43
C THR A 153 -25.38 9.44 -24.18
N ILE A 154 -25.42 8.11 -24.12
CA ILE A 154 -24.24 7.25 -24.06
C ILE A 154 -23.31 7.53 -25.24
N THR A 155 -23.84 7.64 -26.46
CA THR A 155 -23.05 7.93 -27.65
C THR A 155 -22.34 9.28 -27.57
N MET A 156 -23.01 10.33 -27.06
CA MET A 156 -22.39 11.63 -26.80
C MET A 156 -21.27 11.54 -25.75
N GLN A 157 -21.41 10.69 -24.74
CA GLN A 157 -20.37 10.47 -23.73
C GLN A 157 -19.17 9.73 -24.33
N VAL A 158 -19.38 8.75 -25.21
CA VAL A 158 -18.31 8.10 -25.97
C VAL A 158 -17.58 9.13 -26.84
N ALA A 159 -18.32 9.93 -27.62
CA ALA A 159 -17.75 11.01 -28.44
C ALA A 159 -16.87 11.96 -27.62
N ARG A 160 -17.35 12.39 -26.46
CA ARG A 160 -16.62 13.27 -25.54
C ARG A 160 -15.35 12.61 -25.02
N ASN A 161 -15.44 11.39 -24.55
CA ASN A 161 -14.31 10.72 -23.87
C ASN A 161 -13.15 10.37 -24.82
N PHE A 162 -13.44 10.13 -26.10
CA PHE A 162 -12.41 9.78 -27.07
C PHE A 162 -11.83 10.96 -27.85
N PHE A 163 -12.64 11.97 -28.14
CA PHE A 163 -12.25 12.97 -29.15
C PHE A 163 -12.21 14.40 -28.64
N LEU A 164 -12.72 14.69 -27.44
CA LEU A 164 -12.89 16.07 -26.99
C LEU A 164 -12.20 16.33 -25.65
N SER A 165 -11.75 17.59 -25.48
CA SER A 165 -11.16 18.04 -24.21
C SER A 165 -12.24 18.23 -23.11
N ASN A 166 -11.79 18.27 -21.84
CA ASN A 166 -12.69 18.44 -20.69
C ASN A 166 -13.26 19.86 -20.51
N GLU A 167 -12.92 20.82 -21.38
CA GLU A 167 -13.42 22.19 -21.30
C GLU A 167 -14.92 22.27 -21.61
N LYS A 168 -15.67 22.96 -20.76
CA LYS A 168 -17.13 23.13 -20.93
C LYS A 168 -17.44 24.30 -21.84
N THR A 169 -17.40 24.11 -23.16
CA THR A 169 -17.73 25.12 -24.16
C THR A 169 -18.95 24.75 -25.00
N PHE A 170 -19.63 25.75 -25.57
CA PHE A 170 -20.74 25.51 -26.51
C PHE A 170 -20.28 24.77 -27.78
N SER A 171 -19.11 25.12 -28.30
CA SER A 171 -18.49 24.44 -29.43
C SER A 171 -18.29 22.95 -29.17
N ARG A 172 -17.80 22.57 -27.99
CA ARG A 172 -17.64 21.17 -27.60
C ARG A 172 -18.98 20.42 -27.64
N LYS A 173 -20.10 21.04 -27.17
CA LYS A 173 -21.40 20.38 -27.20
C LYS A 173 -21.92 20.15 -28.61
N LEU A 174 -21.63 21.04 -29.54
CA LEU A 174 -21.91 20.85 -30.97
C LEU A 174 -21.09 19.67 -31.55
N TYR A 175 -19.80 19.61 -31.22
CA TYR A 175 -18.95 18.50 -31.63
C TYR A 175 -19.41 17.15 -31.06
N GLU A 176 -19.86 17.11 -29.80
CA GLU A 176 -20.46 15.90 -29.22
C GLU A 176 -21.67 15.40 -30.05
N VAL A 177 -22.55 16.29 -30.48
CA VAL A 177 -23.70 15.95 -31.31
C VAL A 177 -23.28 15.43 -32.69
N LEU A 178 -22.40 16.16 -33.39
CA LEU A 178 -21.95 15.77 -34.74
C LEU A 178 -21.21 14.43 -34.73
N LEU A 179 -20.30 14.25 -33.76
CA LEU A 179 -19.59 12.99 -33.56
C LEU A 179 -20.52 11.84 -33.20
N SER A 180 -21.57 12.09 -32.39
CA SER A 180 -22.52 11.04 -32.03
C SER A 180 -23.29 10.52 -33.26
N TRP A 181 -23.67 11.38 -34.19
CA TRP A 181 -24.27 10.94 -35.47
C TRP A 181 -23.31 10.13 -36.31
N GLU A 182 -22.06 10.57 -36.39
CA GLU A 182 -21.02 9.88 -37.16
C GLU A 182 -20.69 8.50 -36.56
N ILE A 183 -20.59 8.41 -35.23
CA ILE A 183 -20.38 7.13 -34.51
C ILE A 183 -21.54 6.16 -34.78
N GLU A 184 -22.78 6.63 -34.67
CA GLU A 184 -24.00 5.80 -34.92
C GLU A 184 -24.14 5.36 -36.38
N SER A 185 -23.53 6.10 -37.32
CA SER A 185 -23.52 5.71 -38.73
C SER A 185 -22.55 4.56 -39.04
N GLN A 186 -21.52 4.37 -38.20
CA GLN A 186 -20.42 3.42 -38.44
C GLN A 186 -20.44 2.24 -37.46
N LEU A 187 -21.02 2.38 -36.27
CA LEU A 187 -21.01 1.36 -35.23
C LEU A 187 -22.42 0.97 -34.80
N SER A 188 -22.60 -0.31 -34.50
CA SER A 188 -23.86 -0.79 -33.92
C SER A 188 -24.04 -0.28 -32.49
N LYS A 189 -25.29 -0.21 -32.02
CA LYS A 189 -25.64 0.14 -30.65
C LYS A 189 -24.89 -0.71 -29.61
N ASP A 190 -24.82 -2.01 -29.84
CA ASP A 190 -24.11 -2.94 -28.96
C ASP A 190 -22.63 -2.63 -28.89
N LYS A 191 -22.01 -2.27 -30.03
CA LYS A 191 -20.59 -1.89 -30.05
C LYS A 191 -20.33 -0.55 -29.33
N ILE A 192 -21.24 0.40 -29.48
CA ILE A 192 -21.16 1.69 -28.76
C ILE A 192 -21.30 1.47 -27.25
N LEU A 193 -22.24 0.63 -26.82
CA LEU A 193 -22.41 0.29 -25.40
C LEU A 193 -21.20 -0.45 -24.87
N GLU A 194 -20.63 -1.42 -25.61
CA GLU A 194 -19.39 -2.12 -25.25
C GLU A 194 -18.24 -1.16 -25.02
N ILE A 195 -18.03 -0.24 -25.95
CA ILE A 195 -17.00 0.79 -25.86
C ILE A 195 -17.23 1.65 -24.63
N TYR A 196 -18.46 2.13 -24.38
CA TYR A 196 -18.80 2.92 -23.22
C TYR A 196 -18.47 2.18 -21.92
N MET A 197 -18.95 0.94 -21.79
CA MET A 197 -18.80 0.15 -20.57
C MET A 197 -17.35 -0.23 -20.27
N ASN A 198 -16.48 -0.23 -21.26
CA ASN A 198 -15.05 -0.49 -21.08
C ASN A 198 -14.20 0.78 -20.92
N GLN A 199 -14.75 1.97 -21.24
CA GLN A 199 -13.97 3.20 -21.31
C GLN A 199 -14.25 4.22 -20.22
N ILE A 200 -15.46 4.21 -19.66
CA ILE A 200 -15.88 5.25 -18.72
C ILE A 200 -15.02 5.24 -17.46
N PHE A 201 -14.57 6.43 -17.03
CA PHE A 201 -13.84 6.59 -15.77
C PHE A 201 -14.79 6.51 -14.58
N LEU A 202 -14.46 5.64 -13.62
CA LEU A 202 -15.30 5.30 -12.46
C LEU A 202 -14.64 5.59 -11.10
N GLY A 203 -13.59 6.40 -11.10
CA GLY A 203 -12.81 6.69 -9.88
C GLY A 203 -11.73 5.67 -9.60
N GLN A 204 -10.83 5.92 -8.65
CA GLN A 204 -9.74 5.02 -8.25
C GLN A 204 -8.89 4.49 -9.43
N ARG A 205 -8.71 5.29 -10.48
CA ARG A 205 -8.08 4.91 -11.76
C ARG A 205 -8.80 3.79 -12.51
N ALA A 206 -10.03 3.42 -12.10
CA ALA A 206 -10.83 2.42 -12.79
C ALA A 206 -11.39 3.00 -14.09
N TYR A 207 -11.06 2.38 -15.20
CA TYR A 207 -11.67 2.60 -16.50
C TYR A 207 -12.45 1.35 -16.92
N GLY A 208 -13.75 1.52 -17.11
CA GLY A 208 -14.70 0.45 -17.37
C GLY A 208 -15.19 -0.29 -16.12
N PHE A 209 -16.38 -0.89 -16.29
CA PHE A 209 -17.11 -1.51 -15.17
C PHE A 209 -16.44 -2.77 -14.63
N SER A 210 -15.69 -3.52 -15.46
CA SER A 210 -14.96 -4.70 -14.99
C SER A 210 -13.85 -4.34 -14.02
N SER A 211 -13.08 -3.29 -14.29
CA SER A 211 -12.06 -2.79 -13.37
C SER A 211 -12.69 -2.20 -12.12
N ALA A 212 -13.83 -1.51 -12.24
CA ALA A 212 -14.53 -0.96 -11.09
C ALA A 212 -15.09 -2.06 -10.17
N ALA A 213 -15.64 -3.14 -10.71
CA ALA A 213 -16.12 -4.29 -9.94
C ALA A 213 -14.98 -4.92 -9.12
N GLN A 214 -13.82 -5.07 -9.73
CA GLN A 214 -12.64 -5.60 -9.05
C GLN A 214 -12.14 -4.67 -7.94
N ILE A 215 -12.10 -3.35 -8.19
CA ILE A 215 -11.60 -2.37 -7.24
C ILE A 215 -12.56 -2.18 -6.06
N TYR A 216 -13.85 -2.02 -6.32
CA TYR A 216 -14.82 -1.70 -5.28
C TYR A 216 -15.35 -2.92 -4.52
N PHE A 217 -15.46 -4.08 -5.19
CA PHE A 217 -16.03 -5.30 -4.59
C PHE A 217 -15.09 -6.50 -4.59
N GLY A 218 -14.00 -6.46 -5.38
CA GLY A 218 -13.07 -7.57 -5.53
C GLY A 218 -13.66 -8.78 -6.25
N LYS A 219 -14.62 -8.53 -7.12
CA LYS A 219 -15.34 -9.55 -7.88
C LYS A 219 -15.12 -9.37 -9.38
N ASP A 220 -15.21 -10.44 -10.13
CA ASP A 220 -15.39 -10.33 -11.57
C ASP A 220 -16.73 -9.71 -11.88
N LEU A 221 -16.83 -8.96 -12.99
CA LEU A 221 -18.06 -8.26 -13.36
C LEU A 221 -19.26 -9.18 -13.51
N LYS A 222 -19.06 -10.43 -13.92
CA LYS A 222 -20.09 -11.45 -14.05
C LYS A 222 -20.73 -11.85 -12.71
N ASP A 223 -20.02 -11.65 -11.61
CA ASP A 223 -20.41 -12.10 -10.26
C ASP A 223 -20.99 -10.95 -9.41
N VAL A 224 -21.16 -9.74 -9.99
CA VAL A 224 -21.75 -8.61 -9.26
C VAL A 224 -23.26 -8.80 -9.08
N SER A 225 -23.75 -8.47 -7.89
CA SER A 225 -25.19 -8.48 -7.59
C SER A 225 -25.91 -7.30 -8.28
N ILE A 226 -27.23 -7.30 -8.25
CA ILE A 226 -28.05 -6.17 -8.76
C ILE A 226 -27.75 -4.91 -7.96
N ALA A 227 -27.56 -5.02 -6.64
CA ALA A 227 -27.25 -3.91 -5.77
C ALA A 227 -25.86 -3.32 -6.06
N GLU A 228 -24.86 -4.18 -6.29
CA GLU A 228 -23.51 -3.78 -6.67
C GLU A 228 -23.49 -3.15 -8.07
N ALA A 229 -24.21 -3.72 -9.04
CA ALA A 229 -24.35 -3.15 -10.38
C ALA A 229 -24.96 -1.73 -10.35
N ALA A 230 -25.99 -1.52 -9.55
CA ALA A 230 -26.59 -0.20 -9.36
C ALA A 230 -25.62 0.80 -8.67
N MET A 231 -24.79 0.35 -7.72
CA MET A 231 -23.75 1.16 -7.11
C MET A 231 -22.72 1.63 -8.14
N LEU A 232 -22.20 0.71 -8.97
CA LEU A 232 -21.25 1.02 -10.03
C LEU A 232 -21.84 1.96 -11.08
N ALA A 233 -23.11 1.75 -11.50
CA ALA A 233 -23.79 2.61 -12.46
C ALA A 233 -24.01 4.04 -11.94
N GLY A 234 -23.87 4.28 -10.65
CA GLY A 234 -23.93 5.60 -10.05
C GLY A 234 -22.68 6.46 -10.25
N LEU A 235 -21.53 5.84 -10.52
CA LEU A 235 -20.22 6.48 -10.56
C LEU A 235 -19.99 7.46 -11.73
N PRO A 236 -20.44 7.18 -12.99
CA PRO A 236 -20.14 8.03 -14.14
C PRO A 236 -20.49 9.50 -13.95
N LYS A 237 -21.56 9.79 -13.21
CA LYS A 237 -22.05 11.16 -12.96
C LYS A 237 -21.03 12.04 -12.26
N ALA A 238 -20.33 11.53 -11.24
CA ALA A 238 -19.29 12.21 -10.49
C ALA A 238 -18.48 11.18 -9.71
N PRO A 239 -17.45 10.57 -10.31
CA PRO A 239 -16.71 9.44 -9.74
C PRO A 239 -16.09 9.71 -8.37
N SER A 240 -15.65 10.94 -8.10
CA SER A 240 -15.11 11.32 -6.78
C SER A 240 -16.20 11.52 -5.73
N ALA A 241 -17.36 12.08 -6.12
CA ALA A 241 -18.43 12.43 -5.18
C ALA A 241 -19.31 11.23 -4.79
N TYR A 242 -19.45 10.24 -5.68
CA TYR A 242 -20.22 9.02 -5.48
C TYR A 242 -19.33 7.79 -5.23
N ASN A 243 -18.06 8.00 -4.93
CA ASN A 243 -17.13 6.93 -4.60
C ASN A 243 -17.55 6.24 -3.29
N PRO A 244 -17.91 4.94 -3.32
CA PRO A 244 -18.41 4.25 -2.12
C PRO A 244 -17.34 4.06 -1.04
N VAL A 245 -16.04 4.13 -1.40
CA VAL A 245 -14.92 4.04 -0.44
C VAL A 245 -14.78 5.33 0.36
N SER A 246 -14.92 6.49 -0.29
CA SER A 246 -14.71 7.79 0.36
C SER A 246 -16.02 8.40 0.90
N ASN A 247 -17.17 8.05 0.32
CA ASN A 247 -18.47 8.58 0.73
C ASN A 247 -19.59 7.54 0.50
N PHE A 248 -19.59 6.48 1.31
CA PHE A 248 -20.54 5.37 1.18
C PHE A 248 -21.99 5.84 1.22
N ARG A 249 -22.35 6.72 2.16
CA ARG A 249 -23.73 7.23 2.29
C ARG A 249 -24.25 7.89 1.03
N ARG A 250 -23.42 8.71 0.40
CA ARG A 250 -23.80 9.42 -0.83
C ARG A 250 -23.91 8.47 -2.02
N ALA A 251 -23.02 7.49 -2.07
CA ALA A 251 -23.06 6.41 -3.04
C ALA A 251 -24.34 5.55 -2.86
N LYS A 252 -24.70 5.22 -1.60
CA LYS A 252 -25.90 4.44 -1.26
C LYS A 252 -27.19 5.14 -1.70
N ILE A 253 -27.34 6.42 -1.39
CA ILE A 253 -28.50 7.22 -1.85
C ILE A 253 -28.61 7.20 -3.40
N ARG A 254 -27.47 7.28 -4.10
CA ARG A 254 -27.45 7.21 -5.56
C ARG A 254 -27.80 5.83 -6.06
N GLN A 255 -27.32 4.76 -5.43
CA GLN A 255 -27.66 3.36 -5.72
C GLN A 255 -29.17 3.11 -5.59
N GLU A 256 -29.77 3.54 -4.47
CA GLU A 256 -31.20 3.39 -4.20
C GLU A 256 -32.06 4.05 -5.29
N TYR A 257 -31.65 5.25 -5.71
CA TYR A 257 -32.31 5.94 -6.84
C TYR A 257 -32.21 5.13 -8.14
N ILE A 258 -31.07 4.49 -8.41
CA ILE A 258 -30.86 3.68 -9.62
C ILE A 258 -31.70 2.40 -9.54
N LEU A 259 -31.74 1.72 -8.40
CA LEU A 259 -32.60 0.55 -8.19
C LEU A 259 -34.07 0.88 -8.41
N GLN A 260 -34.56 2.04 -7.92
CA GLN A 260 -35.89 2.53 -8.18
C GLN A 260 -36.11 2.72 -9.68
N ARG A 261 -35.18 3.35 -10.41
CA ARG A 261 -35.29 3.54 -11.87
C ARG A 261 -35.29 2.20 -12.61
N MET A 262 -34.49 1.22 -12.22
CA MET A 262 -34.47 -0.11 -12.83
C MET A 262 -35.83 -0.81 -12.65
N ARG A 263 -36.46 -0.68 -11.48
CA ARG A 263 -37.82 -1.19 -11.23
C ARG A 263 -38.85 -0.45 -12.10
N ASP A 264 -38.84 0.87 -12.14
CA ASP A 264 -39.81 1.70 -12.88
C ASP A 264 -39.72 1.46 -14.38
N LEU A 265 -38.56 1.04 -14.89
CA LEU A 265 -38.32 0.65 -16.28
C LEU A 265 -38.55 -0.86 -16.53
N SER A 266 -38.99 -1.60 -15.50
CA SER A 266 -39.22 -3.05 -15.58
C SER A 266 -37.94 -3.87 -15.92
N TYR A 267 -36.77 -3.35 -15.60
CA TYR A 267 -35.47 -4.06 -15.73
C TYR A 267 -35.21 -5.05 -14.59
N ILE A 268 -35.90 -4.86 -13.45
CA ILE A 268 -35.90 -5.78 -12.31
C ILE A 268 -37.34 -5.91 -11.79
N THR A 269 -37.66 -7.08 -11.21
CA THR A 269 -38.94 -7.30 -10.58
C THR A 269 -39.07 -6.58 -9.24
N PRO A 270 -40.33 -6.38 -8.71
CA PRO A 270 -40.48 -5.82 -7.36
C PRO A 270 -39.76 -6.62 -6.28
N GLU A 271 -39.70 -7.95 -6.40
CA GLU A 271 -39.01 -8.84 -5.46
C GLU A 271 -37.50 -8.63 -5.54
N GLN A 272 -36.93 -8.58 -6.75
CA GLN A 272 -35.51 -8.29 -6.98
C GLN A 272 -35.12 -6.91 -6.42
N TYR A 273 -36.00 -5.93 -6.58
CA TYR A 273 -35.81 -4.59 -6.00
C TYR A 273 -35.72 -4.64 -4.46
N GLN A 274 -36.64 -5.37 -3.80
CA GLN A 274 -36.59 -5.48 -2.33
C GLN A 274 -35.33 -6.19 -1.85
N ILE A 275 -34.90 -7.26 -2.50
CA ILE A 275 -33.69 -7.99 -2.19
C ILE A 275 -32.47 -7.06 -2.33
N ALA A 276 -32.37 -6.35 -3.46
CA ALA A 276 -31.23 -5.46 -3.73
C ALA A 276 -31.18 -4.24 -2.79
N MET A 277 -32.34 -3.74 -2.35
CA MET A 277 -32.41 -2.65 -1.34
C MET A 277 -31.94 -3.09 0.04
N ALA A 278 -32.22 -4.34 0.42
CA ALA A 278 -31.84 -4.92 1.71
C ALA A 278 -30.41 -5.47 1.75
N GLU A 279 -29.74 -5.59 0.59
CA GLU A 279 -28.40 -6.15 0.48
C GLU A 279 -27.36 -5.25 1.16
N GLU A 280 -26.58 -5.83 2.08
CA GLU A 280 -25.40 -5.17 2.67
C GLU A 280 -24.22 -5.30 1.72
N LEU A 281 -23.72 -4.15 1.27
CA LEU A 281 -22.60 -4.09 0.34
C LEU A 281 -21.27 -4.11 1.07
N ASN A 282 -20.41 -5.06 0.73
CA ASN A 282 -19.05 -5.13 1.24
C ASN A 282 -18.12 -4.34 0.31
N ILE A 283 -17.87 -3.06 0.66
CA ILE A 283 -16.97 -2.20 -0.11
C ILE A 283 -15.54 -2.44 0.34
N ARG A 284 -14.65 -2.76 -0.60
CA ARG A 284 -13.22 -2.80 -0.31
C ARG A 284 -12.71 -1.40 0.01
N GLY A 285 -12.10 -1.23 1.19
CA GLY A 285 -11.51 0.03 1.61
C GLY A 285 -10.30 0.42 0.76
N LEU A 286 -9.90 1.70 0.81
CA LEU A 286 -8.64 2.18 0.24
C LEU A 286 -7.49 1.36 0.81
N GLY A 287 -6.80 0.62 -0.06
CA GLY A 287 -5.69 -0.25 0.31
C GLY A 287 -5.99 -1.75 0.22
N ASN A 288 -7.24 -2.19 0.04
CA ASN A 288 -7.60 -3.60 -0.18
C ASN A 288 -7.77 -3.94 -1.68
N GLU A 289 -7.00 -3.26 -2.54
CA GLU A 289 -7.08 -3.46 -4.00
C GLU A 289 -6.69 -4.87 -4.41
N PHE A 290 -5.73 -5.47 -3.68
CA PHE A 290 -5.24 -6.82 -3.91
C PHE A 290 -5.53 -7.71 -2.70
N SER A 291 -5.69 -9.00 -2.94
CA SER A 291 -5.95 -9.99 -1.88
C SER A 291 -4.73 -10.25 -0.96
N THR A 292 -3.58 -9.70 -1.33
CA THR A 292 -2.28 -9.81 -0.62
C THR A 292 -1.62 -8.45 -0.56
N ARG A 293 -1.12 -8.08 0.61
CA ARG A 293 -0.37 -6.84 0.83
C ARG A 293 1.08 -7.01 0.42
N ALA A 294 1.41 -6.59 -0.78
CA ALA A 294 2.75 -6.70 -1.35
C ALA A 294 3.18 -5.42 -2.09
N ASP A 295 2.78 -4.26 -1.57
CA ASP A 295 3.06 -2.97 -2.19
C ASP A 295 4.57 -2.71 -2.36
N PHE A 296 5.38 -3.03 -1.34
CA PHE A 296 6.84 -2.87 -1.40
C PHE A 296 7.50 -3.73 -2.47
N PRO A 297 7.28 -5.07 -2.55
CA PRO A 297 7.85 -5.86 -3.65
C PRO A 297 7.29 -5.46 -5.02
N ALA A 298 6.01 -5.09 -5.13
CA ALA A 298 5.44 -4.62 -6.39
C ALA A 298 6.12 -3.33 -6.87
N GLU A 299 6.35 -2.36 -5.98
CA GLU A 299 7.07 -1.13 -6.29
C GLU A 299 8.54 -1.37 -6.65
N MET A 300 9.22 -2.31 -5.98
CA MET A 300 10.59 -2.71 -6.35
C MET A 300 10.65 -3.22 -7.78
N VAL A 301 9.74 -4.11 -8.17
CA VAL A 301 9.65 -4.62 -9.56
C VAL A 301 9.40 -3.47 -10.54
N ARG A 302 8.44 -2.60 -10.22
CA ARG A 302 8.13 -1.43 -11.06
C ARG A 302 9.35 -0.54 -11.29
N GLN A 303 10.10 -0.23 -10.22
CA GLN A 303 11.30 0.62 -10.30
C GLN A 303 12.43 -0.05 -11.12
N LEU A 304 12.67 -1.34 -10.92
CA LEU A 304 13.64 -2.10 -11.69
C LEU A 304 13.32 -2.06 -13.20
N LEU A 305 12.07 -2.31 -13.55
CA LEU A 305 11.63 -2.32 -14.94
C LEU A 305 11.59 -0.90 -15.53
N PHE A 306 11.17 0.10 -14.76
CA PHE A 306 11.21 1.49 -15.21
C PHE A 306 12.64 1.96 -15.52
N THR A 307 13.60 1.56 -14.69
CA THR A 307 15.02 1.89 -14.94
C THR A 307 15.53 1.28 -16.24
N GLN A 308 15.03 0.09 -16.60
CA GLN A 308 15.47 -0.64 -17.78
C GLN A 308 14.72 -0.25 -19.07
N TYR A 309 13.38 -0.05 -18.98
CA TYR A 309 12.50 0.10 -20.14
C TYR A 309 11.82 1.48 -20.23
N GLY A 310 11.98 2.34 -19.23
CA GLY A 310 11.33 3.65 -19.16
C GLY A 310 9.80 3.56 -19.07
N GLU A 311 9.11 4.59 -19.55
CA GLU A 311 7.63 4.70 -19.50
C GLU A 311 6.90 3.64 -20.36
N ALA A 312 7.59 3.01 -21.30
CA ALA A 312 7.00 2.00 -22.17
C ALA A 312 6.38 0.82 -21.42
N ILE A 313 6.91 0.48 -20.23
CA ILE A 313 6.39 -0.62 -19.39
C ILE A 313 4.91 -0.44 -19.01
N TYR A 314 4.42 0.80 -18.94
CA TYR A 314 3.06 1.11 -18.49
C TYR A 314 1.99 0.92 -19.59
N SER A 315 2.41 0.58 -20.81
CA SER A 315 1.52 0.46 -21.96
C SER A 315 1.72 -0.80 -22.81
N GLN A 316 2.74 -1.61 -22.51
CA GLN A 316 3.11 -2.80 -23.31
C GLN A 316 2.40 -4.08 -22.88
N GLY A 317 1.70 -4.08 -21.74
CA GLY A 317 1.00 -5.27 -21.24
C GLY A 317 1.95 -6.38 -20.79
N ILE A 318 2.92 -6.01 -19.96
CA ILE A 318 3.87 -6.96 -19.39
C ILE A 318 3.32 -7.56 -18.11
N ASP A 319 3.33 -8.88 -18.03
CA ASP A 319 3.03 -9.64 -16.82
C ASP A 319 4.34 -10.12 -16.18
N VAL A 320 4.54 -9.77 -14.92
CA VAL A 320 5.73 -10.13 -14.16
C VAL A 320 5.34 -11.08 -13.03
N TYR A 321 5.93 -12.24 -13.01
CA TYR A 321 5.81 -13.21 -11.93
C TYR A 321 7.01 -13.09 -11.02
N THR A 322 6.75 -12.76 -9.75
CA THR A 322 7.79 -12.66 -8.71
C THR A 322 8.05 -14.02 -8.07
N THR A 323 9.02 -14.05 -7.17
CA THR A 323 9.29 -15.21 -6.31
C THR A 323 8.45 -15.21 -5.02
N ILE A 324 7.72 -14.12 -4.75
CA ILE A 324 6.86 -13.97 -3.57
C ILE A 324 5.77 -15.04 -3.56
N LEU A 325 5.56 -15.67 -2.41
CA LEU A 325 4.43 -16.58 -2.18
C LEU A 325 3.34 -15.86 -1.36
N LYS A 326 2.08 -16.00 -1.78
CA LYS A 326 0.96 -15.33 -1.10
C LYS A 326 0.92 -15.62 0.40
N ALA A 327 1.00 -16.90 0.78
CA ALA A 327 0.90 -17.31 2.18
C ALA A 327 2.03 -16.73 3.04
N ASP A 328 3.26 -16.71 2.50
CA ASP A 328 4.44 -16.16 3.16
C ASP A 328 4.34 -14.64 3.30
N GLN A 329 3.89 -13.96 2.25
CA GLN A 329 3.73 -12.52 2.27
C GLN A 329 2.65 -12.07 3.27
N ASP A 330 1.51 -12.74 3.29
CA ASP A 330 0.42 -12.44 4.22
C ASP A 330 0.85 -12.70 5.68
N ALA A 331 1.61 -13.78 5.91
CA ALA A 331 2.16 -14.11 7.22
C ALA A 331 3.18 -13.05 7.69
N ALA A 332 4.08 -12.62 6.80
CA ALA A 332 5.07 -11.59 7.09
C ALA A 332 4.41 -10.24 7.37
N TYR A 333 3.44 -9.84 6.55
CA TYR A 333 2.69 -8.60 6.74
C TYR A 333 1.96 -8.58 8.08
N SER A 334 1.26 -9.67 8.41
CA SER A 334 0.54 -9.80 9.68
C SER A 334 1.49 -9.80 10.87
N ALA A 335 2.67 -10.44 10.75
CA ALA A 335 3.67 -10.47 11.82
C ALA A 335 4.26 -9.08 12.10
N VAL A 336 4.58 -8.31 11.05
CA VAL A 336 5.07 -6.93 11.16
C VAL A 336 4.04 -6.02 11.83
N ARG A 337 2.79 -6.04 11.35
CA ARG A 337 1.73 -5.20 11.91
C ARG A 337 1.46 -5.53 13.37
N ARG A 338 1.35 -6.81 13.71
CA ARG A 338 1.17 -7.24 15.11
C ARG A 338 2.34 -6.80 15.97
N GLY A 339 3.59 -6.99 15.51
CA GLY A 339 4.77 -6.59 16.26
C GLY A 339 4.80 -5.08 16.56
N ILE A 340 4.41 -4.25 15.58
CA ILE A 340 4.30 -2.80 15.73
C ILE A 340 3.18 -2.43 16.72
N PHE A 341 1.99 -3.03 16.59
CA PHE A 341 0.87 -2.74 17.50
C PHE A 341 1.16 -3.23 18.92
N ASP A 342 1.78 -4.40 19.09
CA ASP A 342 2.17 -4.92 20.40
C ASP A 342 3.17 -3.98 21.10
N TYR A 343 4.12 -3.42 20.33
CA TYR A 343 5.03 -2.38 20.83
C TYR A 343 4.24 -1.13 21.25
N ASP A 344 3.39 -0.62 20.35
CA ASP A 344 2.68 0.65 20.56
C ASP A 344 1.68 0.60 21.73
N LEU A 345 1.03 -0.55 21.96
CA LEU A 345 0.11 -0.80 23.08
C LEU A 345 0.82 -0.86 24.44
N ARG A 346 2.12 -1.13 24.48
CA ARG A 346 2.92 -1.09 25.72
C ARG A 346 3.38 0.31 26.09
N HIS A 347 3.30 1.24 25.14
CA HIS A 347 3.71 2.62 25.31
C HIS A 347 2.52 3.54 25.54
N ALA A 348 2.77 4.71 26.14
CA ALA A 348 1.72 5.66 26.48
C ALA A 348 0.99 6.18 25.23
N TYR A 349 -0.32 6.41 25.40
CA TYR A 349 -1.13 7.08 24.37
C TYR A 349 -0.61 8.51 24.12
N ARG A 350 -0.36 8.83 22.87
CA ARG A 350 0.22 10.11 22.44
C ARG A 350 -0.83 11.21 22.27
N GLY A 351 -2.11 10.85 22.28
CA GLY A 351 -3.26 11.73 22.11
C GLY A 351 -3.96 11.54 20.74
N PRO A 352 -5.10 12.21 20.53
CA PRO A 352 -5.81 12.24 19.27
C PRO A 352 -4.97 12.85 18.14
N GLU A 353 -5.22 12.47 16.90
CA GLU A 353 -4.57 13.05 15.71
C GLU A 353 -5.04 14.49 15.43
N GLY A 354 -6.24 14.85 15.87
CA GLY A 354 -6.83 16.15 15.71
C GLY A 354 -8.13 16.30 16.47
N PHE A 355 -8.77 17.46 16.31
CA PHE A 355 -10.06 17.77 16.89
C PHE A 355 -10.93 18.53 15.89
N ILE A 356 -12.23 18.25 15.90
CA ILE A 356 -13.23 19.04 15.18
C ILE A 356 -14.29 19.54 16.17
N GLU A 357 -14.95 20.65 15.81
CA GLU A 357 -16.17 21.06 16.48
C GLU A 357 -17.35 20.24 15.96
N LEU A 358 -18.17 19.73 16.87
CA LEU A 358 -19.38 19.01 16.54
C LEU A 358 -20.59 19.94 16.69
N PRO A 359 -21.18 20.44 15.58
CA PRO A 359 -22.38 21.28 15.63
C PRO A 359 -23.57 20.57 16.30
N GLU A 360 -24.47 21.33 16.93
CA GLU A 360 -25.72 20.78 17.49
C GLU A 360 -26.66 20.27 16.39
N ASP A 361 -26.71 20.94 15.24
CA ASP A 361 -27.49 20.53 14.09
C ASP A 361 -27.00 19.17 13.53
N PRO A 362 -27.88 18.15 13.48
CA PRO A 362 -27.46 16.79 13.09
C PRO A 362 -26.86 16.70 11.67
N ILE A 363 -27.37 17.50 10.73
CA ILE A 363 -26.91 17.47 9.33
C ILE A 363 -25.51 18.09 9.22
N LYS A 364 -25.30 19.23 9.89
CA LYS A 364 -24.00 19.91 9.93
C LYS A 364 -22.98 19.06 10.69
N ARG A 365 -23.39 18.42 11.79
CA ARG A 365 -22.55 17.51 12.57
C ARG A 365 -22.05 16.36 11.71
N GLN A 366 -22.96 15.67 10.99
CA GLN A 366 -22.61 14.58 10.12
C GLN A 366 -21.62 15.02 9.02
N ARG A 367 -21.88 16.17 8.43
CA ARG A 367 -20.99 16.74 7.41
C ARG A 367 -19.58 17.01 7.95
N ALA A 368 -19.48 17.59 9.14
CA ALA A 368 -18.19 17.86 9.78
C ALA A 368 -17.42 16.56 10.07
N ILE A 369 -18.11 15.50 10.51
CA ILE A 369 -17.52 14.18 10.73
C ILE A 369 -17.03 13.59 9.40
N ASP A 370 -17.86 13.62 8.35
CA ASP A 370 -17.50 13.08 7.03
C ASP A 370 -16.27 13.80 6.45
N GLU A 371 -16.22 15.12 6.54
CA GLU A 371 -15.08 15.93 6.10
C GLU A 371 -13.81 15.61 6.90
N ALA A 372 -13.92 15.41 8.22
CA ALA A 372 -12.79 15.02 9.06
C ALA A 372 -12.26 13.62 8.70
N LEU A 373 -13.14 12.63 8.53
CA LEU A 373 -12.73 11.26 8.20
C LEU A 373 -12.13 11.14 6.80
N LEU A 374 -12.49 12.03 5.88
CA LEU A 374 -11.81 12.15 4.58
C LEU A 374 -10.37 12.68 4.72
N ALA A 375 -10.14 13.61 5.66
CA ALA A 375 -8.80 14.14 5.93
C ALA A 375 -7.90 13.17 6.68
N TYR A 376 -8.48 12.24 7.44
CA TYR A 376 -7.79 11.19 8.19
C TYR A 376 -8.21 9.79 7.70
N PRO A 377 -7.77 9.37 6.51
CA PRO A 377 -8.23 8.12 5.91
C PRO A 377 -7.81 6.89 6.72
N GLN A 378 -8.58 5.82 6.58
CA GLN A 378 -8.25 4.50 7.12
C GLN A 378 -6.91 4.00 6.56
N LEU A 379 -6.11 3.35 7.41
CA LEU A 379 -4.85 2.71 7.06
C LEU A 379 -4.94 1.20 7.29
N ASP A 380 -5.39 0.48 6.28
CA ASP A 380 -5.66 -0.94 6.30
C ASP A 380 -6.64 -1.34 7.43
N ASP A 381 -6.19 -2.09 8.45
CA ASP A 381 -6.95 -2.48 9.62
C ASP A 381 -7.11 -1.36 10.67
N LEU A 382 -6.36 -0.26 10.54
CA LEU A 382 -6.41 0.88 11.46
C LEU A 382 -7.47 1.89 11.02
N GLN A 383 -8.67 1.73 11.56
CA GLN A 383 -9.84 2.54 11.26
C GLN A 383 -9.74 3.93 11.90
N SER A 384 -10.10 4.99 11.17
CA SER A 384 -10.27 6.33 11.75
C SER A 384 -11.69 6.54 12.27
N GLY A 385 -11.81 7.32 13.34
CA GLY A 385 -13.11 7.65 13.90
C GLY A 385 -13.12 8.99 14.63
N VAL A 386 -14.31 9.57 14.75
CA VAL A 386 -14.55 10.79 15.52
C VAL A 386 -15.28 10.44 16.80
N VAL A 387 -14.73 10.85 17.92
CA VAL A 387 -15.32 10.64 19.23
C VAL A 387 -16.58 11.48 19.39
N LEU A 388 -17.71 10.84 19.64
CA LEU A 388 -19.00 11.49 19.87
C LEU A 388 -19.19 11.83 21.36
N ASP A 389 -18.91 10.87 22.23
CA ASP A 389 -19.07 10.97 23.69
C ASP A 389 -17.99 10.18 24.42
N VAL A 390 -17.55 10.68 25.56
CA VAL A 390 -16.54 10.05 26.42
C VAL A 390 -17.02 10.03 27.87
N LYS A 391 -17.06 8.84 28.45
CA LYS A 391 -17.30 8.58 29.87
C LYS A 391 -16.11 7.81 30.46
N PRO A 392 -15.93 7.76 31.76
CA PRO A 392 -14.77 7.08 32.37
C PRO A 392 -14.57 5.62 31.98
N LYS A 393 -15.62 4.90 31.58
CA LYS A 393 -15.56 3.46 31.23
C LYS A 393 -16.09 3.14 29.85
N GLU A 394 -16.46 4.17 29.08
CA GLU A 394 -17.10 4.01 27.77
C GLU A 394 -16.76 5.19 26.85
N MET A 395 -16.52 4.93 25.60
CA MET A 395 -16.33 5.94 24.56
C MET A 395 -17.10 5.55 23.31
N GLN A 396 -17.87 6.47 22.76
CA GLN A 396 -18.60 6.29 21.50
C GLN A 396 -17.85 6.98 20.36
N VAL A 397 -17.58 6.25 19.29
CA VAL A 397 -16.79 6.72 18.16
C VAL A 397 -17.52 6.42 16.86
N MET A 398 -17.76 7.44 16.05
CA MET A 398 -18.33 7.28 14.71
C MET A 398 -17.23 7.06 13.67
N ILE A 399 -17.38 6.02 12.86
CA ILE A 399 -16.45 5.67 11.77
C ILE A 399 -17.00 6.07 10.40
N SER A 400 -16.20 5.91 9.36
CA SER A 400 -16.52 6.36 7.99
C SER A 400 -17.74 5.67 7.34
N THR A 401 -18.16 4.50 7.82
CA THR A 401 -19.40 3.83 7.39
C THR A 401 -20.65 4.50 7.95
N GLY A 402 -20.51 5.39 8.95
CA GLY A 402 -21.61 5.99 9.69
C GLY A 402 -22.00 5.22 10.95
N ASP A 403 -21.36 4.08 11.21
CA ASP A 403 -21.60 3.27 12.39
C ASP A 403 -20.97 3.91 13.62
N THR A 404 -21.64 3.74 14.77
CA THR A 404 -21.11 4.15 16.07
C THR A 404 -20.58 2.96 16.83
N ILE A 405 -19.26 2.94 17.01
CA ILE A 405 -18.55 1.91 17.79
C ILE A 405 -18.51 2.33 19.25
N THR A 406 -18.87 1.44 20.14
CA THR A 406 -18.78 1.66 21.59
C THR A 406 -17.59 0.89 22.16
N LEU A 407 -16.58 1.62 22.63
CA LEU A 407 -15.41 1.05 23.30
C LEU A 407 -15.67 0.90 24.80
N LYS A 408 -15.36 -0.28 25.36
CA LYS A 408 -15.47 -0.62 26.80
C LYS A 408 -14.32 -1.53 27.23
N GLY A 409 -14.03 -1.59 28.52
CA GLY A 409 -13.08 -2.54 29.11
C GLY A 409 -11.71 -2.51 28.43
N GLU A 410 -11.29 -3.62 27.84
CA GLU A 410 -10.01 -3.75 27.11
C GLU A 410 -9.87 -2.73 25.96
N GLY A 411 -10.97 -2.37 25.31
CA GLY A 411 -10.98 -1.36 24.26
C GLY A 411 -10.58 0.04 24.72
N MET A 412 -10.74 0.32 26.01
CA MET A 412 -10.40 1.60 26.65
C MET A 412 -9.00 1.63 27.30
N LYS A 413 -8.27 0.51 27.30
CA LYS A 413 -7.00 0.38 28.04
C LYS A 413 -6.01 1.49 27.72
N LEU A 414 -5.83 1.80 26.45
CA LEU A 414 -4.95 2.88 26.00
C LEU A 414 -5.49 4.28 26.34
N ALA A 415 -6.80 4.44 26.47
CA ALA A 415 -7.47 5.71 26.74
C ALA A 415 -7.30 6.22 28.19
N ASN A 416 -7.14 5.30 29.15
CA ASN A 416 -7.27 5.59 30.59
C ASN A 416 -6.42 6.79 31.06
N ALA A 417 -5.19 6.90 30.60
CA ALA A 417 -4.30 8.00 30.96
C ALA A 417 -4.69 9.37 30.32
N SER A 418 -5.58 9.37 29.32
CA SER A 418 -6.00 10.56 28.56
C SER A 418 -7.43 11.02 28.87
N LEU A 419 -8.05 10.43 29.88
CA LEU A 419 -9.42 10.76 30.33
C LEU A 419 -9.44 11.72 31.53
N THR A 420 -8.30 11.94 32.20
CA THR A 420 -8.23 12.77 33.42
C THR A 420 -8.12 14.26 33.10
N ASP A 421 -8.65 15.10 33.99
CA ASP A 421 -8.59 16.56 33.83
C ASP A 421 -7.17 17.13 33.93
N SER A 422 -6.24 16.39 34.53
CA SER A 422 -4.81 16.73 34.57
C SER A 422 -4.08 16.50 33.24
N THR A 423 -4.71 15.83 32.25
CA THR A 423 -4.10 15.58 30.94
C THR A 423 -4.02 16.87 30.13
N GLN A 424 -2.89 17.10 29.48
CA GLN A 424 -2.71 18.23 28.57
C GLN A 424 -3.86 18.31 27.54
N PRO A 425 -4.44 19.49 27.25
CA PRO A 425 -5.61 19.64 26.39
C PRO A 425 -5.47 18.96 25.01
N LYS A 426 -4.27 18.93 24.45
CA LYS A 426 -3.96 18.29 23.14
C LYS A 426 -3.95 16.76 23.19
N LYS A 427 -3.77 16.17 24.39
CA LYS A 427 -3.73 14.72 24.58
C LYS A 427 -5.02 14.15 25.17
N ARG A 428 -5.91 15.04 25.61
CA ARG A 428 -7.14 14.66 26.28
C ARG A 428 -8.18 14.16 25.29
N LEU A 429 -8.73 12.98 25.56
CA LEU A 429 -9.87 12.46 24.81
C LEU A 429 -11.15 13.19 25.22
N ARG A 430 -11.85 13.73 24.22
CA ARG A 430 -13.11 14.45 24.38
C ARG A 430 -13.93 14.37 23.10
N SER A 431 -15.18 14.77 23.14
CA SER A 431 -16.04 14.90 21.97
C SER A 431 -15.36 15.73 20.87
N GLY A 432 -15.43 15.25 19.62
CA GLY A 432 -14.75 15.82 18.45
C GLY A 432 -13.30 15.38 18.25
N ALA A 433 -12.74 14.56 19.16
CA ALA A 433 -11.38 14.00 18.98
C ALA A 433 -11.34 13.01 17.82
N ILE A 434 -10.29 13.09 17.00
CA ILE A 434 -10.03 12.13 15.91
C ILE A 434 -9.08 11.06 16.43
N VAL A 435 -9.52 9.80 16.38
CA VAL A 435 -8.84 8.66 16.98
C VAL A 435 -8.68 7.51 15.98
N ARG A 436 -7.81 6.55 16.31
CA ARG A 436 -7.69 5.29 15.59
C ARG A 436 -8.29 4.15 16.39
N LEU A 437 -8.93 3.25 15.66
CA LEU A 437 -9.53 2.03 16.20
C LEU A 437 -8.94 0.82 15.47
N LEU A 438 -8.71 -0.24 16.25
CA LEU A 438 -8.27 -1.54 15.74
C LEU A 438 -9.27 -2.61 16.19
N ALA A 439 -9.78 -3.40 15.26
CA ALA A 439 -10.56 -4.59 15.59
C ALA A 439 -9.61 -5.77 15.83
N ASP A 440 -9.63 -6.31 17.04
CA ASP A 440 -8.82 -7.47 17.42
C ASP A 440 -9.72 -8.54 18.06
N ASN A 441 -9.81 -9.70 17.43
CA ASN A 441 -10.66 -10.83 17.84
C ASN A 441 -12.13 -10.42 18.13
N GLY A 442 -12.69 -9.54 17.29
CA GLY A 442 -14.07 -9.05 17.43
C GLY A 442 -14.25 -7.95 18.49
N ILE A 443 -13.19 -7.51 19.13
CA ILE A 443 -13.22 -6.41 20.11
C ILE A 443 -12.57 -5.17 19.49
N TRP A 444 -13.30 -4.07 19.48
CA TRP A 444 -12.75 -2.78 19.08
C TRP A 444 -11.91 -2.17 20.21
N LYS A 445 -10.70 -1.75 19.87
CA LYS A 445 -9.75 -1.14 20.80
C LYS A 445 -9.33 0.25 20.28
N LEU A 446 -9.16 1.19 21.22
CA LEU A 446 -8.45 2.42 20.89
C LEU A 446 -7.02 2.07 20.50
N ALA A 447 -6.58 2.59 19.39
CA ALA A 447 -5.23 2.49 18.87
C ALA A 447 -4.66 3.88 18.55
N GLN A 448 -3.45 3.93 18.09
CA GLN A 448 -2.81 5.17 17.62
C GLN A 448 -1.96 4.90 16.40
N LEU A 449 -1.66 5.94 15.65
CA LEU A 449 -0.79 5.83 14.47
C LEU A 449 0.64 5.52 14.94
N PRO A 450 1.24 4.37 14.57
CA PRO A 450 2.57 4.00 15.03
C PRO A 450 3.65 5.00 14.59
N GLN A 451 4.66 5.19 15.44
CA GLN A 451 5.85 5.99 15.16
C GLN A 451 7.07 5.13 14.83
N VAL A 452 7.07 3.88 15.30
CA VAL A 452 8.08 2.90 14.93
C VAL A 452 7.78 2.33 13.55
N GLU A 453 8.83 1.94 12.84
CA GLU A 453 8.77 1.15 11.62
C GLU A 453 9.36 -0.24 11.89
N ALA A 454 8.96 -1.20 11.07
CA ALA A 454 9.54 -2.53 11.11
C ALA A 454 9.70 -3.08 9.69
N ALA A 455 10.69 -3.91 9.49
CA ALA A 455 10.97 -4.57 8.23
C ALA A 455 11.03 -6.08 8.42
N PHE A 456 10.59 -6.79 7.41
CA PHE A 456 10.67 -8.25 7.37
C PHE A 456 11.02 -8.72 5.97
N ILE A 457 11.95 -9.67 5.89
CA ILE A 457 12.29 -10.37 4.66
C ILE A 457 12.46 -11.85 4.94
N SER A 458 11.96 -12.67 4.03
CA SER A 458 12.30 -14.09 3.98
C SER A 458 12.74 -14.50 2.58
N MET A 459 13.62 -15.49 2.52
CA MET A 459 14.14 -16.02 1.26
C MET A 459 14.42 -17.51 1.36
N ASN A 460 14.41 -18.17 0.23
CA ASN A 460 14.90 -19.54 0.11
C ASN A 460 16.42 -19.55 0.28
N ALA A 461 16.90 -20.37 1.21
CA ALA A 461 18.31 -20.43 1.54
C ALA A 461 19.21 -20.97 0.42
N ASP A 462 18.67 -21.86 -0.43
CA ASP A 462 19.42 -22.55 -1.47
C ASP A 462 19.47 -21.76 -2.78
N THR A 463 18.41 -20.99 -3.10
CA THR A 463 18.28 -20.33 -4.41
C THR A 463 18.34 -18.80 -4.35
N GLY A 464 18.20 -18.22 -3.17
CA GLY A 464 18.09 -16.75 -3.02
C GLY A 464 16.72 -16.16 -3.38
N ALA A 465 15.72 -16.97 -3.75
CA ALA A 465 14.38 -16.48 -4.07
C ALA A 465 13.72 -15.78 -2.88
N ILE A 466 13.31 -14.55 -3.03
CA ILE A 466 12.61 -13.78 -1.98
C ILE A 466 11.19 -14.30 -1.86
N LEU A 467 10.82 -14.87 -0.71
CA LEU A 467 9.51 -15.47 -0.45
C LEU A 467 8.50 -14.47 0.10
N SER A 468 8.97 -13.51 0.91
CA SER A 468 8.18 -12.39 1.42
C SER A 468 9.05 -11.16 1.67
N LEU A 469 8.43 -9.97 1.54
CA LEU A 469 9.10 -8.70 1.81
C LEU A 469 8.10 -7.66 2.31
N VAL A 470 8.35 -7.12 3.50
CA VAL A 470 7.57 -6.04 4.11
C VAL A 470 8.53 -4.92 4.51
N GLY A 471 8.45 -3.80 3.82
CA GLY A 471 9.41 -2.70 3.96
C GLY A 471 9.05 -1.65 5.01
N GLY A 472 7.88 -1.74 5.66
CA GLY A 472 7.42 -0.76 6.65
C GLY A 472 6.00 -1.05 7.11
N PHE A 473 5.46 -0.18 7.99
CA PHE A 473 4.11 -0.29 8.53
C PHE A 473 3.00 -0.15 7.47
N ASP A 474 3.06 0.90 6.65
CA ASP A 474 2.08 1.16 5.58
C ASP A 474 2.77 1.90 4.43
N PHE A 475 2.75 1.30 3.24
CA PHE A 475 3.40 1.83 2.04
C PHE A 475 2.85 3.20 1.60
N ARG A 476 1.56 3.47 1.81
CA ARG A 476 0.95 4.75 1.42
C ARG A 476 1.42 5.89 2.32
N ARG A 477 1.78 5.56 3.58
CA ARG A 477 2.31 6.51 4.55
C ARG A 477 3.79 6.76 4.33
N ASN A 478 4.56 5.69 4.12
CA ASN A 478 6.00 5.74 3.95
C ASN A 478 6.46 4.72 2.90
N GLN A 479 6.92 5.20 1.76
CA GLN A 479 7.39 4.37 0.66
C GLN A 479 8.86 3.95 0.81
N PHE A 480 9.56 4.43 1.85
CA PHE A 480 10.93 4.04 2.15
C PHE A 480 10.95 2.55 2.53
N ASN A 481 11.64 1.77 1.71
CA ASN A 481 11.74 0.33 1.91
C ASN A 481 12.86 -0.02 2.87
N HIS A 482 12.52 -0.21 4.14
CA HIS A 482 13.53 -0.52 5.17
C HIS A 482 14.26 -1.84 4.92
N VAL A 483 13.72 -2.75 4.13
CA VAL A 483 14.42 -4.00 3.78
C VAL A 483 15.65 -3.74 2.91
N THR A 484 15.58 -2.78 1.98
CA THR A 484 16.63 -2.55 0.97
C THR A 484 17.37 -1.25 1.12
N GLN A 485 16.78 -0.25 1.80
CA GLN A 485 17.32 1.12 1.85
C GLN A 485 17.80 1.53 3.24
N ALA A 486 17.26 0.93 4.32
CA ALA A 486 17.65 1.30 5.68
C ALA A 486 19.01 0.70 6.04
N GLN A 487 20.00 1.56 6.19
CA GLN A 487 21.31 1.22 6.73
C GLN A 487 21.28 1.34 8.25
N ARG A 488 21.20 0.19 8.95
CA ARG A 488 21.03 0.15 10.41
C ARG A 488 22.07 -0.73 11.07
N GLN A 489 22.41 -0.43 12.31
CA GLN A 489 23.35 -1.25 13.08
C GLN A 489 22.70 -2.61 13.43
N PRO A 490 23.32 -3.73 13.04
CA PRO A 490 22.78 -5.06 13.34
C PRO A 490 22.95 -5.47 14.82
N GLY A 491 23.78 -4.79 15.56
CA GLY A 491 24.10 -5.13 16.95
C GLY A 491 24.58 -6.58 17.06
N SER A 492 24.16 -7.26 18.11
CA SER A 492 24.62 -8.64 18.39
C SER A 492 24.22 -9.67 17.32
N SER A 493 23.33 -9.35 16.36
CA SER A 493 23.04 -10.26 15.24
C SER A 493 24.22 -10.38 14.26
N PHE A 494 25.24 -9.52 14.37
CA PHE A 494 26.48 -9.58 13.61
C PHE A 494 27.51 -10.55 14.18
N LYS A 495 27.41 -10.92 15.47
CA LYS A 495 28.37 -11.81 16.15
C LYS A 495 28.66 -13.12 15.42
N PRO A 496 27.72 -13.83 14.80
CA PRO A 496 27.98 -15.09 14.11
C PRO A 496 29.09 -15.03 13.08
N PHE A 497 29.24 -13.89 12.36
CA PHE A 497 30.29 -13.70 11.36
C PHE A 497 31.69 -13.61 12.00
N ILE A 498 31.78 -12.95 13.13
CA ILE A 498 33.04 -12.86 13.91
C ILE A 498 33.42 -14.20 14.52
N TYR A 499 32.39 -14.96 14.99
CA TYR A 499 32.62 -16.31 15.54
C TYR A 499 33.03 -17.30 14.44
N ALA A 500 32.47 -17.20 13.24
CA ALA A 500 32.89 -18.00 12.08
C ALA A 500 34.36 -17.72 11.72
N ALA A 501 34.78 -16.45 11.71
CA ALA A 501 36.16 -16.03 11.50
C ALA A 501 37.12 -16.61 12.60
N ALA A 502 36.62 -16.65 13.84
CA ALA A 502 37.37 -17.24 14.94
C ALA A 502 37.57 -18.76 14.82
N LEU A 503 36.53 -19.48 14.39
CA LEU A 503 36.65 -20.95 14.15
C LEU A 503 37.73 -21.26 13.12
N GLU A 504 37.87 -20.50 12.05
CA GLU A 504 38.95 -20.67 11.05
C GLU A 504 40.34 -20.26 11.58
N LYS A 505 40.39 -19.53 12.69
CA LYS A 505 41.63 -19.18 13.43
C LYS A 505 41.96 -20.14 14.59
N GLY A 506 41.31 -21.31 14.63
CA GLY A 506 41.62 -22.37 15.59
C GLY A 506 40.80 -22.31 16.88
N PHE A 507 39.80 -21.45 16.97
CA PHE A 507 38.84 -21.54 18.07
C PHE A 507 37.88 -22.73 17.85
N ALA A 508 37.32 -23.25 18.93
CA ALA A 508 36.34 -24.29 18.92
C ALA A 508 35.11 -23.89 19.77
N PRO A 509 33.94 -24.49 19.59
CA PRO A 509 32.79 -24.22 20.44
C PRO A 509 33.05 -24.40 21.94
N SER A 510 33.98 -25.29 22.30
CA SER A 510 34.45 -25.56 23.67
C SER A 510 35.54 -24.61 24.15
N THR A 511 36.16 -23.78 23.31
CA THR A 511 37.15 -22.81 23.74
C THR A 511 36.61 -21.98 24.91
N MET A 512 37.36 -21.94 25.98
CA MET A 512 37.02 -21.18 27.18
C MET A 512 37.46 -19.71 27.00
N VAL A 513 36.52 -18.78 27.16
CA VAL A 513 36.78 -17.34 27.04
C VAL A 513 36.30 -16.64 28.30
N ASN A 514 37.07 -15.72 28.82
CA ASN A 514 36.77 -15.02 30.04
C ASN A 514 35.75 -13.90 29.83
N ASP A 515 34.55 -14.03 30.45
CA ASP A 515 33.55 -12.97 30.52
C ASP A 515 33.78 -12.12 31.78
N ALA A 516 34.84 -11.35 31.78
CA ALA A 516 35.24 -10.46 32.88
C ALA A 516 35.39 -9.01 32.37
N PRO A 517 35.37 -7.99 33.25
CA PRO A 517 35.56 -6.61 32.86
C PRO A 517 36.81 -6.43 31.97
N LEU A 518 36.71 -5.56 30.98
CA LEU A 518 37.74 -5.29 30.00
C LEU A 518 37.86 -3.78 29.84
N SER A 519 39.08 -3.27 30.01
CA SER A 519 39.41 -1.88 29.70
C SER A 519 40.38 -1.85 28.52
N ILE A 520 40.08 -1.07 27.50
CA ILE A 520 40.87 -0.94 26.27
C ILE A 520 41.39 0.48 26.21
N GLY A 521 42.69 0.63 26.20
CA GLY A 521 43.32 1.93 26.23
C GLY A 521 43.13 2.74 24.94
N SER A 522 43.28 4.05 25.02
CA SER A 522 43.18 4.99 23.91
C SER A 522 44.15 4.70 22.76
N MET A 523 45.32 4.12 23.05
CA MET A 523 46.28 3.71 22.01
C MET A 523 45.77 2.59 21.11
N GLU A 524 44.95 1.68 21.66
CA GLU A 524 44.37 0.55 20.92
C GLU A 524 43.04 0.94 20.21
N THR A 525 42.27 1.84 20.81
CA THR A 525 41.01 2.33 20.20
C THR A 525 41.24 3.38 19.14
N GLY A 526 42.42 4.04 19.16
CA GLY A 526 42.71 5.20 18.32
C GLY A 526 41.92 6.46 18.72
N SER A 527 41.23 6.44 19.88
CA SER A 527 40.41 7.56 20.38
C SER A 527 40.42 7.59 21.93
N GLN A 528 39.23 7.51 22.55
CA GLN A 528 39.11 7.43 24.01
C GLN A 528 39.23 5.99 24.51
N ALA A 529 39.67 5.81 25.75
CA ALA A 529 39.64 4.51 26.41
C ALA A 529 38.20 3.98 26.43
N TRP A 530 38.03 2.68 26.21
CA TRP A 530 36.71 2.03 26.08
C TRP A 530 36.57 0.87 27.06
N GLU A 531 35.45 0.88 27.77
CA GLU A 531 35.09 -0.17 28.73
C GLU A 531 33.77 -0.79 28.29
N PRO A 532 33.79 -1.82 27.41
CA PRO A 532 32.58 -2.52 27.00
C PRO A 532 31.91 -3.19 28.19
N LYS A 533 30.58 -3.28 28.15
CA LYS A 533 29.77 -3.96 29.18
C LYS A 533 28.85 -4.99 28.55
N ASN A 534 28.53 -6.05 29.28
CA ASN A 534 27.44 -6.93 28.91
C ASN A 534 26.11 -6.21 29.07
N TYR A 535 25.09 -6.57 28.24
CA TYR A 535 23.76 -5.96 28.30
C TYR A 535 23.08 -6.13 29.66
N ASP A 536 23.29 -7.32 30.30
CA ASP A 536 22.76 -7.67 31.61
C ASP A 536 23.58 -7.10 32.79
N GLY A 537 24.69 -6.43 32.50
CA GLY A 537 25.61 -5.89 33.49
C GLY A 537 26.33 -6.98 34.30
N LYS A 538 26.19 -8.27 33.97
CA LYS A 538 26.78 -9.40 34.71
C LYS A 538 28.00 -9.96 33.99
N TYR A 539 28.88 -10.57 34.79
CA TYR A 539 30.13 -11.22 34.35
C TYR A 539 30.06 -12.68 34.79
N ASP A 540 30.12 -13.62 33.86
CA ASP A 540 29.98 -15.05 34.11
C ASP A 540 31.35 -15.76 34.25
N GLY A 541 32.50 -15.04 34.13
CA GLY A 541 33.83 -15.60 34.19
C GLY A 541 34.17 -16.49 32.97
N LEU A 542 34.98 -17.53 33.17
CA LEU A 542 35.33 -18.48 32.12
C LEU A 542 34.12 -19.26 31.64
N MET A 543 33.86 -19.17 30.35
CA MET A 543 32.70 -19.86 29.72
C MET A 543 33.07 -20.37 28.33
N ARG A 544 32.35 -21.42 27.90
CA ARG A 544 32.51 -21.94 26.53
C ARG A 544 32.07 -20.93 25.48
N LEU A 545 32.79 -20.90 24.36
CA LEU A 545 32.48 -20.04 23.21
C LEU A 545 31.00 -20.21 22.74
N ARG A 546 30.51 -21.45 22.63
CA ARG A 546 29.10 -21.78 22.33
C ARG A 546 28.13 -21.09 23.29
N THR A 547 28.38 -21.16 24.58
CA THR A 547 27.53 -20.55 25.61
C THR A 547 27.55 -19.02 25.54
N ALA A 548 28.74 -18.46 25.25
CA ALA A 548 28.88 -17.02 25.10
C ALA A 548 28.10 -16.47 23.90
N LEU A 549 28.08 -17.18 22.76
CA LEU A 549 27.23 -16.83 21.61
C LEU A 549 25.73 -16.97 21.96
N ALA A 550 25.34 -18.06 22.61
CA ALA A 550 23.97 -18.33 23.01
C ALA A 550 23.42 -17.25 23.96
N LYS A 551 24.19 -16.85 24.95
CA LYS A 551 23.87 -15.77 25.89
C LYS A 551 24.18 -14.37 25.36
N SER A 552 24.79 -14.26 24.18
CA SER A 552 25.12 -12.98 23.52
C SER A 552 26.10 -12.10 24.32
N LYS A 553 27.11 -12.67 25.00
CA LYS A 553 28.06 -11.93 25.81
C LYS A 553 28.94 -10.99 24.96
N ASN A 554 28.99 -9.71 25.37
CA ASN A 554 29.68 -8.67 24.62
C ASN A 554 31.22 -8.77 24.84
N LEU A 555 31.62 -8.96 26.09
CA LEU A 555 33.07 -8.97 26.46
C LEU A 555 33.80 -10.13 25.80
N VAL A 556 33.16 -11.30 25.73
CA VAL A 556 33.69 -12.45 24.99
C VAL A 556 33.86 -12.11 23.51
N SER A 557 32.87 -11.49 22.86
CA SER A 557 32.96 -11.13 21.43
C SER A 557 34.08 -10.11 21.16
N VAL A 558 34.28 -9.14 22.08
CA VAL A 558 35.38 -8.16 21.97
C VAL A 558 36.77 -8.83 22.15
N ARG A 559 36.90 -9.79 23.07
CA ARG A 559 38.15 -10.57 23.21
C ARG A 559 38.45 -11.38 21.97
N ILE A 560 37.44 -12.01 21.37
CA ILE A 560 37.57 -12.81 20.14
C ILE A 560 38.09 -11.94 19.00
N ILE A 561 37.46 -10.82 18.69
CA ILE A 561 37.90 -9.96 17.58
C ILE A 561 39.29 -9.38 17.84
N ARG A 562 39.63 -9.07 19.10
CA ARG A 562 40.95 -8.63 19.49
C ARG A 562 41.99 -9.70 19.21
N ALA A 563 41.68 -10.98 19.52
CA ALA A 563 42.59 -12.11 19.32
C ALA A 563 42.79 -12.46 17.84
N ILE A 564 41.75 -12.44 17.01
CA ILE A 564 41.87 -12.77 15.59
C ILE A 564 42.36 -11.59 14.74
N GLY A 565 42.26 -10.37 15.25
CA GLY A 565 42.59 -9.13 14.57
C GLY A 565 41.41 -8.49 13.82
N PRO A 566 41.10 -7.20 14.09
CA PRO A 566 39.96 -6.53 13.45
C PRO A 566 40.07 -6.46 11.93
N SER A 567 41.28 -6.28 11.37
CA SER A 567 41.46 -6.25 9.90
C SER A 567 41.20 -7.58 9.25
N TYR A 568 41.58 -8.69 9.88
CA TYR A 568 41.24 -10.04 9.40
C TYR A 568 39.70 -10.26 9.46
N ALA A 569 39.08 -9.84 10.53
CA ALA A 569 37.60 -9.94 10.63
C ALA A 569 36.89 -9.13 9.55
N GLN A 570 37.41 -7.92 9.24
CA GLN A 570 36.85 -7.08 8.15
C GLN A 570 37.00 -7.76 6.76
N GLU A 571 38.16 -8.35 6.47
CA GLU A 571 38.38 -9.10 5.25
C GLU A 571 37.44 -10.33 5.18
N TYR A 572 37.31 -11.05 6.30
CA TYR A 572 36.52 -12.26 6.39
C TYR A 572 35.01 -12.03 6.11
N ILE A 573 34.43 -10.97 6.65
CA ILE A 573 33.00 -10.68 6.49
C ILE A 573 32.60 -10.33 5.06
N GLN A 574 33.56 -9.91 4.22
CA GLN A 574 33.27 -9.65 2.79
C GLN A 574 32.80 -10.90 2.04
N ARG A 575 33.19 -12.10 2.49
CA ARG A 575 32.71 -13.38 1.96
C ARG A 575 31.19 -13.51 2.08
N PHE A 576 30.58 -12.87 3.09
CA PHE A 576 29.15 -12.84 3.34
C PHE A 576 28.42 -11.71 2.58
N GLY A 577 29.16 -10.91 1.78
CA GLY A 577 28.60 -9.82 1.00
C GLY A 577 28.54 -8.47 1.72
N PHE A 578 29.20 -8.35 2.90
CA PHE A 578 29.30 -7.07 3.58
C PHE A 578 30.40 -6.17 2.98
N GLU A 579 30.10 -4.87 2.89
CA GLU A 579 30.99 -3.87 2.35
C GLU A 579 32.02 -3.42 3.42
N ALA A 580 33.32 -3.45 3.11
CA ALA A 580 34.36 -3.14 4.05
C ALA A 580 34.27 -1.71 4.62
N ASP A 581 33.90 -0.74 3.80
CA ASP A 581 33.74 0.67 4.19
C ASP A 581 32.62 0.90 5.20
N LYS A 582 31.58 0.04 5.20
CA LYS A 582 30.50 0.06 6.19
C LYS A 582 30.87 -0.59 7.52
N HIS A 583 31.98 -1.33 7.56
CA HIS A 583 32.48 -2.09 8.72
C HIS A 583 33.93 -1.80 9.00
N PRO A 584 34.26 -0.60 9.51
CA PRO A 584 35.66 -0.27 9.84
C PRO A 584 36.30 -1.28 10.79
N PRO A 585 37.62 -1.58 10.66
CA PRO A 585 38.29 -2.63 11.41
C PRO A 585 38.60 -2.20 12.85
N TYR A 586 37.54 -1.92 13.60
CA TYR A 586 37.60 -1.60 15.03
C TYR A 586 37.06 -2.74 15.88
N LEU A 587 37.43 -2.77 17.15
CA LEU A 587 36.93 -3.77 18.10
C LEU A 587 35.41 -3.74 18.27
N THR A 588 34.78 -2.59 18.06
CA THR A 588 33.34 -2.40 18.13
C THR A 588 32.59 -3.16 17.03
N MET A 589 33.26 -3.58 15.94
CA MET A 589 32.67 -4.42 14.88
C MET A 589 32.18 -5.76 15.46
N ALA A 590 32.81 -6.29 16.51
CA ALA A 590 32.33 -7.50 17.21
C ALA A 590 30.95 -7.33 17.83
N LEU A 591 30.50 -6.12 18.06
CA LEU A 591 29.20 -5.77 18.61
C LEU A 591 28.20 -5.29 17.52
N GLY A 592 28.61 -5.33 16.26
CA GLY A 592 27.79 -4.90 15.13
C GLY A 592 27.61 -3.39 15.03
N ALA A 593 28.71 -2.63 15.23
CA ALA A 593 28.68 -1.16 15.09
C ALA A 593 28.66 -0.68 13.63
N GLY A 594 28.88 -1.55 12.65
CA GLY A 594 28.71 -1.26 11.22
C GLY A 594 27.24 -1.14 10.80
N SER A 595 26.99 -0.82 9.53
CA SER A 595 25.64 -0.64 8.97
C SER A 595 25.32 -1.72 7.95
N VAL A 596 24.11 -2.24 8.01
CA VAL A 596 23.58 -3.27 7.09
C VAL A 596 22.13 -3.02 6.78
N THR A 597 21.64 -3.59 5.67
CA THR A 597 20.20 -3.71 5.39
C THR A 597 19.67 -5.06 5.85
N PRO A 598 18.36 -5.20 6.13
CA PRO A 598 17.73 -6.50 6.37
C PRO A 598 17.96 -7.50 5.23
N LEU A 599 17.97 -7.04 3.97
CA LEU A 599 18.27 -7.88 2.80
C LEU A 599 19.70 -8.45 2.86
N GLN A 600 20.71 -7.60 3.16
CA GLN A 600 22.09 -8.05 3.32
C GLN A 600 22.23 -9.09 4.44
N MET A 601 21.52 -8.87 5.56
CA MET A 601 21.51 -9.83 6.67
C MET A 601 20.85 -11.17 6.27
N ALA A 602 19.76 -11.15 5.52
CA ALA A 602 19.12 -12.36 5.03
C ALA A 602 20.05 -13.14 4.08
N ALA A 603 20.68 -12.46 3.14
CA ALA A 603 21.67 -13.06 2.23
C ALA A 603 22.87 -13.63 2.99
N ALA A 604 23.40 -12.93 4.00
CA ALA A 604 24.52 -13.41 4.80
C ALA A 604 24.14 -14.63 5.67
N TYR A 605 22.95 -14.64 6.26
CA TYR A 605 22.49 -15.78 7.06
C TYR A 605 22.13 -17.01 6.21
N SER A 606 21.80 -16.84 4.91
CA SER A 606 21.59 -17.97 4.01
C SER A 606 22.82 -18.83 3.85
N ILE A 607 24.04 -18.24 3.96
CA ILE A 607 25.32 -18.97 3.88
C ILE A 607 25.47 -19.96 5.03
N PHE A 608 25.00 -19.61 6.24
CA PHE A 608 24.93 -20.58 7.35
C PHE A 608 23.82 -21.62 7.11
N ALA A 609 22.68 -21.15 6.56
CA ALA A 609 21.52 -22.00 6.32
C ALA A 609 21.76 -23.07 5.27
N ASN A 610 22.50 -22.83 4.20
CA ASN A 610 22.71 -23.75 3.07
C ASN A 610 24.05 -24.51 3.08
N GLY A 611 24.84 -24.39 4.15
CA GLY A 611 26.10 -25.11 4.28
C GLY A 611 27.32 -24.42 3.65
N GLY A 612 27.29 -23.11 3.48
CA GLY A 612 28.44 -22.29 3.11
C GLY A 612 28.42 -21.71 1.70
N TYR A 613 27.30 -21.78 0.98
CA TYR A 613 27.17 -21.26 -0.37
C TYR A 613 26.61 -19.85 -0.39
N ARG A 614 27.16 -19.02 -1.26
CA ARG A 614 26.64 -17.68 -1.53
C ARG A 614 25.64 -17.74 -2.67
N VAL A 615 24.42 -17.34 -2.39
CA VAL A 615 23.34 -17.17 -3.37
C VAL A 615 22.88 -15.73 -3.37
N ASP A 616 22.58 -15.18 -4.56
CA ASP A 616 22.15 -13.78 -4.67
C ASP A 616 20.62 -13.69 -4.55
N PRO A 617 20.12 -12.75 -3.71
CA PRO A 617 18.68 -12.52 -3.60
C PRO A 617 18.07 -12.05 -4.92
N TYR A 618 16.95 -12.65 -5.35
CA TYR A 618 16.22 -12.19 -6.53
C TYR A 618 14.70 -12.19 -6.29
N LEU A 619 14.02 -11.31 -7.02
CA LEU A 619 12.58 -11.08 -6.86
C LEU A 619 11.78 -11.41 -8.12
N ILE A 620 12.32 -11.13 -9.32
CA ILE A 620 11.64 -11.40 -10.59
C ILE A 620 12.00 -12.81 -11.03
N ASN A 621 10.98 -13.68 -11.14
CA ASN A 621 11.14 -15.06 -11.61
C ASN A 621 10.93 -15.13 -13.13
N LYS A 622 9.88 -14.48 -13.66
CA LYS A 622 9.52 -14.58 -15.08
C LYS A 622 8.79 -13.32 -15.54
N MET A 623 9.01 -12.93 -16.80
CA MET A 623 8.26 -11.87 -17.49
C MET A 623 7.71 -12.40 -18.80
N VAL A 624 6.44 -12.04 -19.07
CA VAL A 624 5.78 -12.39 -20.35
C VAL A 624 5.09 -11.16 -20.93
N ASP A 625 4.98 -11.12 -22.26
CA ASP A 625 4.20 -10.09 -22.95
C ASP A 625 2.69 -10.43 -22.95
N SER A 626 1.87 -9.54 -23.49
CA SER A 626 0.41 -9.71 -23.61
C SER A 626 -0.01 -10.91 -24.48
N LYS A 627 0.91 -11.50 -25.24
CA LYS A 627 0.70 -12.68 -26.09
C LYS A 627 1.17 -13.98 -25.40
N GLY A 628 1.75 -13.87 -24.19
CA GLY A 628 2.31 -15.00 -23.46
C GLY A 628 3.74 -15.36 -23.84
N THR A 629 4.42 -14.55 -24.68
CA THR A 629 5.83 -14.77 -25.03
C THR A 629 6.71 -14.47 -23.83
N VAL A 630 7.64 -15.37 -23.52
CA VAL A 630 8.59 -15.19 -22.43
C VAL A 630 9.64 -14.15 -22.81
N LEU A 631 9.65 -13.02 -22.07
CA LEU A 631 10.63 -11.94 -22.24
C LEU A 631 11.86 -12.14 -21.36
N PHE A 632 11.66 -12.72 -20.19
CA PHE A 632 12.70 -12.99 -19.21
C PHE A 632 12.32 -14.21 -18.35
N GLU A 633 13.30 -15.02 -17.99
CA GLU A 633 13.18 -16.09 -17.01
C GLU A 633 14.46 -16.15 -16.18
N ALA A 634 14.32 -16.09 -14.85
CA ALA A 634 15.45 -16.09 -13.93
C ALA A 634 16.23 -17.42 -14.02
N LYS A 635 17.55 -17.30 -13.89
CA LYS A 635 18.46 -18.44 -13.77
C LYS A 635 19.29 -18.22 -12.51
N PRO A 636 18.71 -18.46 -11.31
CA PRO A 636 19.44 -18.25 -10.07
C PRO A 636 20.57 -19.27 -9.94
N THR A 637 21.65 -18.86 -9.25
CA THR A 637 22.64 -19.81 -8.77
C THR A 637 22.06 -20.60 -7.62
N GLU A 638 22.34 -21.89 -7.56
CA GLU A 638 21.76 -22.81 -6.57
C GLU A 638 22.85 -23.44 -5.71
N ALA A 639 22.65 -23.48 -4.40
CA ALA A 639 23.55 -24.11 -3.44
C ALA A 639 23.76 -25.61 -3.77
N ASN A 640 25.00 -26.08 -3.68
CA ASN A 640 25.42 -27.44 -4.06
C ASN A 640 25.30 -27.78 -5.56
N VAL A 641 24.91 -26.85 -6.41
CA VAL A 641 24.83 -27.03 -7.86
C VAL A 641 25.89 -26.15 -8.56
N ASP A 642 25.68 -24.85 -8.60
CA ASP A 642 26.52 -23.89 -9.33
C ASP A 642 26.90 -22.65 -8.48
N ALA A 643 26.33 -22.50 -7.27
CA ALA A 643 26.69 -21.41 -6.36
C ALA A 643 28.10 -21.61 -5.76
N THR A 644 28.82 -20.50 -5.61
CA THR A 644 30.16 -20.52 -5.02
C THR A 644 30.12 -20.77 -3.53
N ARG A 645 30.87 -21.77 -3.07
CA ARG A 645 31.07 -22.00 -1.63
C ARG A 645 32.09 -20.97 -1.08
N VAL A 646 31.63 -20.12 -0.19
CA VAL A 646 32.41 -19.03 0.43
C VAL A 646 32.77 -19.30 1.87
N LEU A 647 32.13 -20.28 2.51
CA LEU A 647 32.39 -20.75 3.85
C LEU A 647 32.62 -22.27 3.80
N ASP A 648 33.68 -22.73 4.46
CA ASP A 648 33.97 -24.19 4.58
C ASP A 648 32.76 -24.93 5.17
N ALA A 649 32.39 -26.05 4.60
CA ALA A 649 31.23 -26.85 5.03
C ALA A 649 31.27 -27.21 6.50
N ARG A 650 32.48 -27.48 7.03
CA ARG A 650 32.72 -27.84 8.43
C ARG A 650 32.48 -26.61 9.33
N THR A 651 32.99 -25.44 8.93
CA THR A 651 32.75 -24.18 9.65
C THR A 651 31.25 -23.82 9.63
N ALA A 652 30.58 -23.97 8.48
CA ALA A 652 29.13 -23.74 8.36
C ALA A 652 28.34 -24.68 9.30
N PHE A 653 28.69 -25.96 9.35
CA PHE A 653 28.07 -26.95 10.24
C PHE A 653 28.26 -26.63 11.71
N VAL A 654 29.49 -26.31 12.11
CA VAL A 654 29.80 -25.95 13.50
C VAL A 654 29.07 -24.67 13.91
N MET A 655 29.05 -23.66 13.04
CA MET A 655 28.31 -22.42 13.30
C MET A 655 26.81 -22.66 13.41
N ASP A 656 26.23 -23.49 12.52
CA ASP A 656 24.82 -23.87 12.60
C ASP A 656 24.50 -24.50 13.97
N SER A 657 25.35 -25.42 14.45
CA SER A 657 25.15 -26.04 15.77
C SER A 657 25.23 -25.03 16.91
N MET A 658 26.09 -24.00 16.80
CA MET A 658 26.18 -22.92 17.79
C MET A 658 24.98 -21.96 17.71
N LEU A 659 24.44 -21.71 16.52
CA LEU A 659 23.24 -20.86 16.32
C LEU A 659 21.95 -21.59 16.74
N GLN A 660 21.89 -22.92 16.63
CA GLN A 660 20.83 -23.72 17.23
C GLN A 660 20.84 -23.64 18.77
N GLU A 661 22.02 -23.52 19.40
CA GLU A 661 22.11 -23.35 20.85
C GLU A 661 21.47 -22.04 21.32
N VAL A 662 21.52 -20.97 20.49
CA VAL A 662 20.83 -19.70 20.78
C VAL A 662 19.33 -19.90 20.95
N THR A 663 18.71 -20.79 20.13
CA THR A 663 17.27 -21.12 20.22
C THR A 663 16.98 -22.16 21.28
N LYS A 664 17.97 -22.97 21.68
CA LYS A 664 17.81 -24.06 22.66
C LYS A 664 17.96 -23.57 24.09
N SER A 665 19.01 -22.80 24.38
CA SER A 665 19.35 -22.38 25.76
C SER A 665 19.68 -20.88 25.87
N GLY A 666 19.65 -20.15 24.76
CA GLY A 666 20.08 -18.76 24.69
C GLY A 666 18.93 -17.76 24.63
N THR A 667 19.20 -16.63 23.95
CA THR A 667 18.31 -15.46 23.88
C THR A 667 17.04 -15.66 23.04
N ALA A 668 16.93 -16.81 22.31
CA ALA A 668 15.80 -17.08 21.39
C ALA A 668 15.02 -18.36 21.76
N THR A 669 15.05 -18.81 23.01
CA THR A 669 14.38 -20.04 23.47
C THR A 669 12.86 -20.04 23.24
N SER A 670 12.23 -18.86 23.26
CA SER A 670 10.78 -18.73 23.02
C SER A 670 10.36 -19.16 21.61
N ALA A 671 11.23 -19.00 20.59
CA ALA A 671 10.94 -19.45 19.24
C ALA A 671 10.86 -20.98 19.17
N ARG A 672 11.86 -21.68 19.76
CA ARG A 672 11.87 -23.14 19.81
C ARG A 672 10.66 -23.70 20.55
N ALA A 673 10.31 -23.11 21.68
CA ALA A 673 9.15 -23.50 22.48
C ALA A 673 7.83 -23.33 21.71
N LYS A 674 7.67 -22.21 20.99
CA LYS A 674 6.44 -21.91 20.22
C LYS A 674 6.30 -22.74 18.94
N LEU A 675 7.41 -22.97 18.22
CA LEU A 675 7.39 -23.70 16.95
C LEU A 675 7.47 -25.23 17.13
N GLY A 676 7.91 -25.71 18.30
CA GLY A 676 8.10 -27.13 18.54
C GLY A 676 9.20 -27.76 17.63
N ARG A 677 10.17 -26.96 17.15
CA ARG A 677 11.18 -27.39 16.17
C ARG A 677 12.60 -27.30 16.75
N ASN A 678 13.41 -28.28 16.34
CA ASN A 678 14.81 -28.39 16.76
C ASN A 678 15.82 -27.93 15.70
N ASP A 679 15.36 -27.76 14.45
CA ASP A 679 16.16 -27.43 13.28
C ASP A 679 16.13 -25.92 12.94
N ILE A 680 15.79 -25.10 13.91
CA ILE A 680 15.83 -23.63 13.79
C ILE A 680 17.08 -23.08 14.48
N ALA A 681 17.70 -22.11 13.83
CA ALA A 681 18.89 -21.42 14.27
C ALA A 681 18.74 -19.91 14.07
N GLY A 682 19.49 -19.11 14.81
CA GLY A 682 19.45 -17.66 14.62
C GLY A 682 20.08 -16.87 15.76
N LYS A 683 20.02 -15.55 15.65
CA LYS A 683 20.62 -14.65 16.61
C LYS A 683 19.81 -13.38 16.81
N THR A 684 19.58 -13.00 18.05
CA THR A 684 19.01 -11.70 18.44
C THR A 684 20.05 -10.59 18.26
N GLY A 685 19.60 -9.43 17.81
CA GLY A 685 20.36 -8.19 17.79
C GLY A 685 19.64 -7.12 18.59
N THR A 686 20.40 -6.38 19.37
CA THR A 686 19.97 -5.17 20.06
C THR A 686 21.14 -4.21 20.06
N THR A 687 20.92 -2.99 19.61
CA THR A 687 21.94 -1.94 19.65
C THR A 687 21.99 -1.28 21.02
N ASN A 688 23.05 -0.50 21.26
CA ASN A 688 23.14 0.33 22.47
C ASN A 688 21.90 1.22 22.57
N ASP A 689 21.43 1.45 23.78
CA ASP A 689 20.22 2.24 24.09
C ASP A 689 18.94 1.73 23.39
N SER A 690 18.96 0.47 22.92
CA SER A 690 17.82 -0.17 22.23
C SER A 690 17.26 0.65 21.05
N HIS A 691 18.11 1.23 20.20
CA HIS A 691 17.65 1.97 19.03
C HIS A 691 17.10 1.04 17.93
N ASP A 692 17.71 -0.13 17.78
CA ASP A 692 17.35 -1.16 16.80
C ASP A 692 17.23 -2.51 17.48
N ALA A 693 16.16 -3.22 17.15
CA ALA A 693 15.93 -4.57 17.58
C ALA A 693 15.81 -5.51 16.38
N TRP A 694 16.62 -6.58 16.38
CA TRP A 694 16.76 -7.52 15.28
C TRP A 694 16.55 -8.95 15.72
N PHE A 695 16.04 -9.76 14.79
CA PHE A 695 16.25 -11.20 14.81
C PHE A 695 16.54 -11.70 13.41
N ALA A 696 17.69 -12.31 13.22
CA ALA A 696 18.06 -13.02 12.00
C ALA A 696 18.16 -14.52 12.30
N GLY A 697 17.40 -15.31 11.57
CA GLY A 697 17.35 -16.75 11.82
C GLY A 697 16.81 -17.53 10.63
N TYR A 698 16.92 -18.85 10.73
CA TYR A 698 16.63 -19.74 9.63
C TYR A 698 16.20 -21.16 10.09
N SER A 699 15.56 -21.86 9.19
CA SER A 699 15.51 -23.33 9.09
C SER A 699 16.37 -23.77 7.90
N PRO A 700 16.61 -25.04 7.64
CA PRO A 700 17.45 -25.46 6.51
C PRO A 700 17.09 -24.87 5.14
N LYS A 701 15.82 -24.50 4.92
CA LYS A 701 15.36 -23.97 3.62
C LYS A 701 14.96 -22.50 3.63
N VAL A 702 14.54 -21.98 4.76
CA VAL A 702 13.98 -20.62 4.85
C VAL A 702 14.81 -19.78 5.79
N VAL A 703 15.34 -18.69 5.29
CA VAL A 703 15.98 -17.63 6.07
C VAL A 703 14.99 -16.49 6.22
N ALA A 704 14.91 -15.91 7.41
CA ALA A 704 14.10 -14.71 7.63
C ALA A 704 14.79 -13.74 8.60
N VAL A 705 14.59 -12.46 8.35
CA VAL A 705 15.11 -11.35 9.17
C VAL A 705 13.98 -10.40 9.50
N ALA A 706 13.84 -10.10 10.79
CA ALA A 706 12.93 -9.11 11.31
C ALA A 706 13.73 -7.97 11.97
N TRP A 707 13.32 -6.74 11.72
CA TRP A 707 13.86 -5.52 12.31
C TRP A 707 12.72 -4.62 12.76
N ILE A 708 12.92 -3.87 13.86
CA ILE A 708 12.07 -2.79 14.32
C ILE A 708 12.92 -1.66 14.91
N GLY A 709 12.54 -0.41 14.60
CA GLY A 709 13.22 0.80 15.06
C GLY A 709 12.48 2.05 14.63
N PHE A 710 13.01 3.21 14.96
CA PHE A 710 12.49 4.50 14.47
C PHE A 710 13.30 4.97 13.25
N ASP A 711 12.63 5.66 12.30
CA ASP A 711 13.31 6.29 11.16
C ASP A 711 14.41 7.24 11.61
N LYS A 712 14.11 8.09 12.58
CA LYS A 712 15.11 8.88 13.30
C LYS A 712 15.56 8.08 14.51
N PRO A 713 16.83 7.62 14.57
CA PRO A 713 17.32 6.79 15.66
C PRO A 713 17.02 7.38 17.03
N GLN A 714 16.23 6.67 17.81
CA GLN A 714 15.93 6.97 19.21
C GLN A 714 15.64 5.66 19.94
N SER A 715 15.72 5.66 21.27
CA SER A 715 15.48 4.48 22.07
C SER A 715 14.07 3.93 21.89
N LEU A 716 13.96 2.62 21.68
CA LEU A 716 12.69 1.90 21.69
C LEU A 716 12.11 1.80 23.13
N GLY A 717 12.93 2.04 24.13
CA GLY A 717 12.57 1.98 25.54
C GLY A 717 13.35 0.93 26.33
N ASP A 718 13.28 1.04 27.65
CA ASP A 718 13.94 0.10 28.55
C ASP A 718 13.39 -1.32 28.36
N ARG A 719 14.31 -2.30 28.22
CA ARG A 719 14.00 -3.73 28.01
C ARG A 719 13.40 -4.08 26.64
N GLU A 720 13.29 -3.14 25.72
CA GLU A 720 12.87 -3.43 24.35
C GLU A 720 14.06 -3.98 23.56
N THR A 721 14.05 -5.30 23.33
CA THR A 721 15.19 -6.05 22.75
C THR A 721 14.77 -6.83 21.51
N GLY A 722 15.74 -7.30 20.75
CA GLY A 722 15.51 -8.21 19.62
C GLY A 722 14.71 -9.47 20.01
N GLY A 723 14.96 -9.99 21.22
CA GLY A 723 14.22 -11.14 21.77
C GLY A 723 12.77 -10.82 22.12
N GLY A 724 12.47 -9.57 22.52
CA GLY A 724 11.12 -9.13 22.88
C GLY A 724 10.31 -8.59 21.72
N LEU A 725 10.96 -8.03 20.68
CA LEU A 725 10.30 -7.35 19.57
C LEU A 725 10.41 -8.11 18.24
N ALA A 726 11.62 -8.34 17.74
CA ALA A 726 11.86 -8.92 16.43
C ALA A 726 11.63 -10.45 16.40
N LEU A 727 12.04 -11.17 17.44
CA LEU A 727 11.86 -12.62 17.55
C LEU A 727 10.38 -13.05 17.51
N PRO A 728 9.42 -12.40 18.18
CA PRO A 728 8.00 -12.71 18.04
C PRO A 728 7.48 -12.57 16.60
N MET A 729 7.89 -11.54 15.85
CA MET A 729 7.54 -11.37 14.43
C MET A 729 8.08 -12.52 13.59
N TRP A 730 9.38 -12.85 13.76
CA TRP A 730 10.01 -13.96 13.07
C TRP A 730 9.32 -15.30 13.40
N THR A 731 9.02 -15.55 14.66
CA THR A 731 8.37 -16.80 15.11
C THR A 731 6.96 -16.92 14.53
N SER A 732 6.20 -15.83 14.49
CA SER A 732 4.86 -15.81 13.91
C SER A 732 4.87 -16.15 12.43
N TYR A 733 5.81 -15.58 11.67
CA TYR A 733 6.03 -15.89 10.26
C TYR A 733 6.43 -17.36 10.07
N MET A 734 7.44 -17.83 10.78
CA MET A 734 7.99 -19.20 10.63
C MET A 734 6.95 -20.28 10.97
N ALA A 735 5.98 -19.98 11.82
CA ALA A 735 4.87 -20.91 12.09
C ALA A 735 4.03 -21.21 10.83
N THR A 736 3.93 -20.26 9.91
CA THR A 736 3.28 -20.45 8.61
C THR A 736 4.24 -21.07 7.60
N ALA A 737 5.42 -20.50 7.44
CA ALA A 737 6.41 -20.92 6.43
C ALA A 737 6.87 -22.38 6.62
N LEU A 738 6.91 -22.86 7.87
CA LEU A 738 7.38 -24.21 8.20
C LEU A 738 6.24 -25.21 8.46
N LYS A 739 4.99 -24.83 8.26
CA LYS A 739 3.82 -25.68 8.59
C LYS A 739 3.87 -27.04 7.91
N ASN A 740 4.30 -27.10 6.67
CA ASN A 740 4.36 -28.31 5.85
C ASN A 740 5.81 -28.78 5.59
N GLU A 741 6.80 -28.12 6.19
CA GLU A 741 8.20 -28.47 6.02
C GLU A 741 8.63 -29.49 7.09
N PRO A 742 9.15 -30.65 6.70
CA PRO A 742 9.65 -31.63 7.65
C PRO A 742 10.87 -31.07 8.41
N GLN A 743 11.03 -31.48 9.67
CA GLN A 743 12.27 -31.18 10.38
C GLN A 743 13.42 -31.97 9.76
N ARG A 744 14.53 -31.30 9.49
CA ARG A 744 15.71 -31.88 8.90
C ARG A 744 16.94 -31.62 9.76
N GLY A 745 17.60 -32.67 10.19
CA GLY A 745 18.97 -32.58 10.71
C GLY A 745 19.95 -32.31 9.58
N ARG A 746 21.07 -31.67 9.86
CA ARG A 746 22.16 -31.55 8.90
C ARG A 746 23.06 -32.78 8.96
N GLU A 747 23.52 -33.23 7.82
CA GLU A 747 24.54 -34.23 7.73
C GLU A 747 25.86 -33.67 8.25
N VAL A 748 26.59 -34.47 9.02
CA VAL A 748 27.88 -34.11 9.54
C VAL A 748 28.93 -34.18 8.41
N PRO A 749 29.56 -33.04 8.06
CA PRO A 749 30.58 -33.06 7.01
C PRO A 749 31.80 -33.90 7.38
N VAL A 750 32.43 -34.52 6.36
CA VAL A 750 33.70 -35.20 6.55
C VAL A 750 34.73 -34.23 7.16
N GLY A 751 35.47 -34.70 8.16
CA GLY A 751 36.46 -33.89 8.86
C GLY A 751 35.92 -33.06 10.02
N VAL A 752 34.66 -33.33 10.45
CA VAL A 752 34.14 -32.85 11.73
C VAL A 752 34.00 -34.02 12.69
N THR A 753 34.45 -33.83 13.91
CA THR A 753 34.39 -34.85 14.98
C THR A 753 33.67 -34.30 16.21
N GLN A 754 33.10 -35.18 17.02
CA GLN A 754 32.43 -34.75 18.25
C GLN A 754 33.31 -35.25 19.45
N VAL A 755 33.63 -34.32 20.36
CA VAL A 755 34.35 -34.62 21.58
C VAL A 755 33.63 -33.92 22.74
N ASP A 756 33.34 -34.65 23.82
CA ASP A 756 32.62 -34.14 25.01
C ASP A 756 31.33 -33.38 24.71
N GLY A 757 30.59 -33.83 23.69
CA GLY A 757 29.34 -33.24 23.26
C GLY A 757 29.45 -32.01 22.39
N ASP A 758 30.67 -31.59 22.04
CA ASP A 758 30.92 -30.43 21.17
C ASP A 758 31.58 -30.85 19.83
N TRP A 759 31.37 -30.02 18.79
CA TRP A 759 31.87 -30.28 17.45
C TRP A 759 33.22 -29.62 17.22
N PHE A 760 34.17 -30.35 16.64
CA PHE A 760 35.54 -29.94 16.38
C PHE A 760 35.90 -30.12 14.91
N ILE A 761 36.74 -29.22 14.42
CA ILE A 761 37.46 -29.34 13.15
C ILE A 761 38.93 -29.70 13.51
N PRO A 762 39.34 -30.98 13.41
CA PRO A 762 40.66 -31.44 13.90
C PRO A 762 41.83 -30.67 13.34
N GLU A 763 41.78 -30.29 12.06
CA GLU A 763 42.84 -29.50 11.42
C GLU A 763 43.13 -28.16 12.12
N PHE A 764 42.06 -27.51 12.60
CA PHE A 764 42.22 -26.25 13.33
C PHE A 764 42.63 -26.46 14.79
N SER A 765 42.36 -27.68 15.35
CA SER A 765 42.60 -27.99 16.74
C SER A 765 43.99 -28.62 16.98
N ASN A 766 44.53 -29.38 16.00
CA ASN A 766 45.77 -30.18 16.17
C ASN A 766 47.04 -29.33 16.09
N ASN A 767 47.00 -28.14 15.50
CA ASN A 767 48.14 -27.18 15.39
C ASN A 767 48.20 -26.13 16.51
N GLY A 768 47.75 -26.49 17.72
CA GLY A 768 47.77 -25.55 18.85
C GLY A 768 46.53 -24.68 18.94
N GLY A 769 45.33 -25.25 18.60
CA GLY A 769 44.03 -24.56 18.68
C GLY A 769 43.82 -23.83 20.01
N VAL A 770 43.11 -22.73 19.98
CA VAL A 770 42.89 -21.86 21.15
C VAL A 770 42.00 -22.59 22.17
N ARG A 771 42.59 -23.04 23.26
CA ARG A 771 41.86 -23.72 24.35
C ARG A 771 41.23 -22.73 25.32
N GLU A 772 41.95 -21.63 25.58
CA GLU A 772 41.51 -20.59 26.52
C GLU A 772 41.93 -19.20 26.02
N LEU A 773 41.09 -18.20 26.27
CA LEU A 773 41.33 -16.79 26.02
C LEU A 773 40.93 -15.99 27.26
N GLN A 774 41.93 -15.35 27.89
CA GLN A 774 41.73 -14.53 29.10
C GLN A 774 41.23 -13.12 28.81
#